data_888940430d871d9b9df3df6294398b28
#
_entry.id   888940430d871d9b9df3df6294398b28
#
_cell.length_a   1.000
_cell.length_b   1.000
_cell.length_c   1.000
_cell.angle_alpha   90.00
_cell.angle_beta   90.00
_cell.angle_gamma   90.00
#
_symmetry.space_group_name_H-M   'P 1'
#
loop_
_entity.id
_entity.type
_entity.pdbx_description
1 polymer ?
#
loop_
_entity_poly.entity_id
_entity_poly.type
_entity_poly.pdbx_seq_one_letter_code
_entity_poly.pdbx_strand_id
1 'polypeptide(L)'
;MKKEKRKRGFTMIELLAVLVILGIIMVIAVPSVVGYLQDSKQKYYEQLEDSVMTAGKEYFSDHRSLLPRENGQIYSVDIADLVTDGYTSDVLDSDGNGTCTGEVYVKRLATADFEYNACISCGQVDTAGKREYESTSAFCTNGSTGGIPGWVCDKPKEDPTDDCFMIQIPNSFKVPQCTTVEESAASQGIFLDGVVLNNGEDIGDRVTADTTSVDHRNIGNYSVYYTYKQVLNPSGEKYNFSVNVYDDKAPSDVTITMHTDSTTGEEYSCTTRENCSWTGKDVYITFTANDLSDCGTEGSGVARFMYRYGTNGDWTSVDATRITQADGFDIYQATIVRDTTYDGPIQVKAVDKASSSGASSNLESAVSQAYLLVDQTAPSCVSSGGNPAWINQGTRILTGTCSDANSGCAGNVTKEYSTDINSTTESPGTVYDNVGNSTVCPGNQTVRIDKTKPGVSISVASQNGSYHTTTANVTVGQSDNLSGVTQMCILLNDNNVSNCSWQNYTNAAQARSTNRGYDGGSVTYYAWTKDAAGNVSDAGSASYTVYRQCSTTYTDWGGWGSCSTNCGNGSQSRSGTKIDSYLKINCGSDSQSLGCSDNSGCPPPSGGGGGSDGGNCCWVDWNTTAHGSCTTILCVVRPPSAGGCGGTCGWGDEQLVCYSCS
;
A
#
# COMPACT_ATOMS: atom_id res chain seq x y z
N MET A 1 -11.44 -1.13 -57.56
CA MET A 1 -11.82 -1.69 -56.24
C MET A 1 -10.53 -1.80 -55.39
N LYS A 2 -10.29 -0.83 -54.50
CA LYS A 2 -9.18 -0.88 -53.52
C LYS A 2 -9.61 -1.69 -52.31
N LYS A 3 -8.92 -2.80 -52.02
CA LYS A 3 -9.10 -3.57 -50.79
C LYS A 3 -8.54 -2.80 -49.60
N GLU A 4 -9.38 -2.33 -48.71
CA GLU A 4 -8.99 -1.83 -47.40
C GLU A 4 -8.44 -2.99 -46.55
N LYS A 5 -7.21 -2.90 -46.15
CA LYS A 5 -6.61 -3.77 -45.14
C LYS A 5 -7.10 -3.32 -43.76
N ARG A 6 -8.00 -4.13 -43.17
CA ARG A 6 -8.35 -3.97 -41.74
C ARG A 6 -7.09 -4.04 -40.90
N LYS A 7 -6.77 -2.95 -40.21
CA LYS A 7 -5.77 -2.95 -39.15
C LYS A 7 -6.30 -3.81 -37.99
N ARG A 8 -5.67 -4.91 -37.69
CA ARG A 8 -5.93 -5.67 -36.46
C ARG A 8 -5.38 -4.86 -35.30
N GLY A 9 -6.24 -4.48 -34.36
CA GLY A 9 -5.82 -3.89 -33.09
C GLY A 9 -5.19 -4.96 -32.21
N PHE A 10 -4.19 -4.56 -31.45
CA PHE A 10 -3.54 -5.42 -30.45
C PHE A 10 -4.54 -5.80 -29.36
N THR A 11 -4.52 -7.05 -28.95
CA THR A 11 -5.29 -7.51 -27.79
C THR A 11 -4.62 -7.07 -26.51
N MET A 12 -5.39 -6.93 -25.43
CA MET A 12 -4.88 -6.52 -24.12
C MET A 12 -3.78 -7.48 -23.60
N ILE A 13 -3.89 -8.75 -23.99
CA ILE A 13 -2.93 -9.80 -23.61
C ILE A 13 -1.62 -9.69 -24.39
N GLU A 14 -1.67 -9.28 -25.64
CA GLU A 14 -0.47 -9.01 -26.45
C GLU A 14 0.28 -7.76 -25.94
N LEU A 15 -0.48 -6.72 -25.52
CA LEU A 15 0.12 -5.55 -24.90
C LEU A 15 0.79 -5.89 -23.56
N LEU A 16 0.14 -6.70 -22.75
CA LEU A 16 0.68 -7.14 -21.46
C LEU A 16 1.93 -8.01 -21.65
N ALA A 17 1.91 -8.91 -22.64
CA ALA A 17 3.07 -9.73 -22.98
C ALA A 17 4.27 -8.87 -23.44
N VAL A 18 4.03 -7.83 -24.24
CA VAL A 18 5.06 -6.90 -24.69
C VAL A 18 5.63 -6.10 -23.51
N LEU A 19 4.77 -5.63 -22.58
CA LEU A 19 5.23 -4.91 -21.40
C LEU A 19 6.07 -5.79 -20.46
N VAL A 20 5.70 -7.06 -20.29
CA VAL A 20 6.48 -8.00 -19.48
C VAL A 20 7.85 -8.28 -20.14
N ILE A 21 7.87 -8.50 -21.46
CA ILE A 21 9.11 -8.72 -22.20
C ILE A 21 10.00 -7.48 -22.16
N LEU A 22 9.43 -6.28 -22.34
CA LEU A 22 10.17 -5.02 -22.22
C LEU A 22 10.72 -4.83 -20.80
N GLY A 23 9.92 -5.18 -19.77
CA GLY A 23 10.38 -5.14 -18.37
C GLY A 23 11.58 -6.06 -18.13
N ILE A 24 11.55 -7.28 -18.64
CA ILE A 24 12.67 -8.24 -18.51
C ILE A 24 13.90 -7.74 -19.26
N ILE A 25 13.73 -7.21 -20.48
CA ILE A 25 14.83 -6.65 -21.27
C ILE A 25 15.43 -5.44 -20.54
N MET A 26 14.62 -4.56 -19.95
CA MET A 26 15.14 -3.41 -19.19
C MET A 26 15.96 -3.84 -17.97
N VAL A 27 15.51 -4.85 -17.22
CA VAL A 27 16.25 -5.34 -16.04
C VAL A 27 17.63 -5.91 -16.40
N ILE A 28 17.78 -6.49 -17.58
CA ILE A 28 19.06 -7.10 -18.01
C ILE A 28 19.91 -6.10 -18.81
N ALA A 29 19.29 -5.30 -19.66
CA ALA A 29 20.01 -4.40 -20.59
C ALA A 29 20.47 -3.10 -19.91
N VAL A 30 19.67 -2.53 -18.99
CA VAL A 30 20.02 -1.26 -18.36
C VAL A 30 21.31 -1.32 -17.56
N PRO A 31 21.56 -2.31 -16.68
CA PRO A 31 22.83 -2.36 -15.95
C PRO A 31 24.05 -2.55 -16.87
N SER A 32 23.91 -3.33 -17.94
CA SER A 32 25.02 -3.56 -18.87
C SER A 32 25.32 -2.33 -19.74
N VAL A 33 24.29 -1.60 -20.14
CA VAL A 33 24.45 -0.34 -20.91
C VAL A 33 25.05 0.76 -20.03
N VAL A 34 24.59 0.87 -18.77
CA VAL A 34 25.14 1.84 -17.82
C VAL A 34 26.62 1.55 -17.55
N GLY A 35 26.99 0.29 -17.32
CA GLY A 35 28.38 -0.09 -17.15
C GLY A 35 29.24 0.23 -18.36
N TYR A 36 28.75 -0.06 -19.58
CA TYR A 36 29.46 0.27 -20.82
C TYR A 36 29.62 1.78 -21.02
N LEU A 37 28.61 2.58 -20.67
CA LEU A 37 28.69 4.05 -20.72
C LEU A 37 29.71 4.59 -19.72
N GLN A 38 29.74 4.05 -18.49
CA GLN A 38 30.72 4.44 -17.49
C GLN A 38 32.15 4.09 -17.92
N ASP A 39 32.39 2.87 -18.44
CA ASP A 39 33.68 2.50 -18.98
C ASP A 39 34.11 3.36 -20.19
N SER A 40 33.14 3.76 -21.02
CA SER A 40 33.40 4.65 -22.17
C SER A 40 33.77 6.06 -21.72
N LYS A 41 33.07 6.61 -20.72
CA LYS A 41 33.36 7.92 -20.13
C LYS A 41 34.73 7.91 -19.44
N GLN A 42 35.03 6.87 -18.68
CA GLN A 42 36.33 6.72 -18.02
C GLN A 42 37.49 6.76 -19.03
N LYS A 43 37.37 6.00 -20.11
CA LYS A 43 38.35 6.00 -21.20
C LYS A 43 38.49 7.32 -21.91
N TYR A 44 37.37 8.05 -22.06
CA TYR A 44 37.38 9.39 -22.63
C TYR A 44 38.23 10.31 -21.77
N TYR A 45 38.04 10.32 -20.45
CA TYR A 45 38.80 11.18 -19.55
C TYR A 45 40.27 10.77 -19.43
N GLU A 46 40.60 9.49 -19.46
CA GLU A 46 42.00 9.02 -19.54
C GLU A 46 42.70 9.53 -20.82
N GLN A 47 42.00 9.50 -21.95
CA GLN A 47 42.54 10.06 -23.20
C GLN A 47 42.66 11.58 -23.15
N LEU A 48 41.74 12.23 -22.47
CA LEU A 48 41.76 13.67 -22.27
C LEU A 48 42.94 14.10 -21.40
N GLU A 49 43.23 13.35 -20.31
CA GLU A 49 44.42 13.56 -19.49
C GLU A 49 45.71 13.44 -20.32
N ASP A 50 45.84 12.39 -21.14
CA ASP A 50 46.98 12.20 -22.01
C ASP A 50 47.14 13.35 -23.03
N SER A 51 46.03 13.86 -23.58
CA SER A 51 46.04 14.99 -24.51
C SER A 51 46.48 16.28 -23.81
N VAL A 52 45.91 16.58 -22.66
CA VAL A 52 46.25 17.76 -21.84
C VAL A 52 47.71 17.68 -21.38
N MET A 53 48.16 16.49 -20.92
CA MET A 53 49.54 16.27 -20.53
C MET A 53 50.50 16.50 -21.71
N THR A 54 50.11 16.12 -22.94
CA THR A 54 50.91 16.34 -24.16
C THR A 54 51.01 17.84 -24.45
N ALA A 55 49.90 18.59 -24.38
CA ALA A 55 49.88 20.05 -24.54
C ALA A 55 50.77 20.74 -23.50
N GLY A 56 50.74 20.30 -22.25
CA GLY A 56 51.62 20.79 -21.19
C GLY A 56 53.11 20.50 -21.47
N LYS A 57 53.43 19.31 -22.03
CA LYS A 57 54.81 18.99 -22.45
C LYS A 57 55.28 19.91 -23.57
N GLU A 58 54.44 20.21 -24.55
CA GLU A 58 54.76 21.15 -25.63
C GLU A 58 54.96 22.53 -25.05
N TYR A 59 54.05 23.01 -24.20
CA TYR A 59 54.17 24.29 -23.50
C TYR A 59 55.51 24.41 -22.76
N PHE A 60 55.88 23.47 -21.91
CA PHE A 60 57.16 23.49 -21.20
C PHE A 60 58.38 23.28 -22.08
N SER A 61 58.22 22.65 -23.22
CA SER A 61 59.29 22.50 -24.25
C SER A 61 59.59 23.87 -24.91
N ASP A 62 58.56 24.63 -25.21
CA ASP A 62 58.69 25.95 -25.80
C ASP A 62 59.12 27.02 -24.78
N HIS A 63 58.70 26.82 -23.51
CA HIS A 63 59.03 27.66 -22.38
C HIS A 63 60.07 27.01 -21.44
N ARG A 64 61.23 26.65 -21.97
CA ARG A 64 62.27 25.90 -21.20
C ARG A 64 62.76 26.62 -19.93
N SER A 65 62.64 27.91 -19.88
CA SER A 65 62.93 28.73 -18.69
C SER A 65 61.98 28.44 -17.52
N LEU A 66 60.78 27.90 -17.80
CA LEU A 66 59.80 27.49 -16.81
C LEU A 66 59.94 26.05 -16.34
N LEU A 67 61.02 25.32 -16.78
CA LEU A 67 61.26 23.98 -16.29
C LEU A 67 61.94 24.00 -14.91
N PRO A 68 61.56 23.10 -14.00
CA PRO A 68 62.16 22.99 -12.68
C PRO A 68 63.67 22.75 -12.74
N ARG A 69 64.45 23.49 -11.95
CA ARG A 69 65.92 23.42 -11.96
C ARG A 69 66.48 22.45 -10.90
N GLU A 70 65.76 22.24 -9.81
CA GLU A 70 66.21 21.40 -8.69
C GLU A 70 65.49 20.04 -8.68
N ASN A 71 66.18 18.98 -8.25
CA ASN A 71 65.61 17.67 -8.11
C ASN A 71 64.42 17.65 -7.14
N GLY A 72 63.27 17.11 -7.59
CA GLY A 72 62.03 17.07 -6.80
C GLY A 72 61.17 18.32 -6.89
N GLN A 73 61.68 19.41 -7.49
CA GLN A 73 60.93 20.64 -7.71
C GLN A 73 59.84 20.37 -8.75
N ILE A 74 58.67 20.96 -8.50
CA ILE A 74 57.46 20.75 -9.32
C ILE A 74 56.92 22.11 -9.72
N TYR A 75 56.58 22.27 -11.00
CA TYR A 75 55.86 23.43 -11.51
C TYR A 75 54.58 22.96 -12.23
N SER A 76 53.60 23.84 -12.36
CA SER A 76 52.36 23.56 -13.09
C SER A 76 52.00 24.65 -14.04
N VAL A 77 51.16 24.34 -15.03
CA VAL A 77 50.49 25.27 -15.90
C VAL A 77 48.98 24.97 -15.90
N ASP A 78 48.16 26.00 -15.79
CA ASP A 78 46.72 25.86 -15.82
C ASP A 78 46.25 25.43 -17.22
N ILE A 79 45.25 24.58 -17.29
CA ILE A 79 44.63 24.19 -18.59
C ILE A 79 44.09 25.41 -19.32
N ALA A 80 43.54 26.41 -18.61
CA ALA A 80 43.04 27.62 -19.21
C ALA A 80 44.15 28.42 -19.91
N ASP A 81 45.37 28.42 -19.40
CA ASP A 81 46.53 29.03 -20.02
C ASP A 81 46.95 28.27 -21.27
N LEU A 82 46.95 26.92 -21.23
CA LEU A 82 47.25 26.09 -22.39
C LEU A 82 46.24 26.31 -23.55
N VAL A 83 44.95 26.53 -23.21
CA VAL A 83 43.93 26.86 -24.18
C VAL A 83 44.14 28.27 -24.76
N THR A 84 44.41 29.24 -23.88
CA THR A 84 44.63 30.65 -24.25
C THR A 84 45.85 30.81 -25.17
N ASP A 85 46.92 30.09 -24.90
CA ASP A 85 48.17 30.14 -25.67
C ASP A 85 48.15 29.21 -26.89
N GLY A 86 47.04 28.48 -27.10
CA GLY A 86 46.79 27.68 -28.31
C GLY A 86 47.46 26.31 -28.32
N TYR A 87 47.97 25.80 -27.21
CA TYR A 87 48.56 24.47 -27.09
C TYR A 87 47.51 23.33 -27.07
N THR A 88 46.29 23.64 -26.68
CA THR A 88 45.16 22.73 -26.75
C THR A 88 43.89 23.52 -27.12
N SER A 89 42.87 22.80 -27.59
CA SER A 89 41.52 23.34 -27.72
C SER A 89 40.80 23.29 -26.38
N ASP A 90 39.60 23.90 -26.29
CA ASP A 90 38.75 23.82 -25.12
C ASP A 90 38.64 22.37 -24.62
N VAL A 91 38.98 22.13 -23.37
CA VAL A 91 38.94 20.83 -22.74
C VAL A 91 37.53 20.64 -22.17
N LEU A 92 36.72 19.86 -22.87
CA LEU A 92 35.31 19.68 -22.55
C LEU A 92 35.06 18.39 -21.75
N ASP A 93 33.98 18.35 -21.03
CA ASP A 93 33.49 17.12 -20.37
C ASP A 93 33.00 16.08 -21.39
N SER A 94 32.69 14.88 -20.92
CA SER A 94 32.26 13.75 -21.78
C SER A 94 30.97 14.04 -22.56
N ASP A 95 30.19 14.98 -22.12
CA ASP A 95 28.91 15.38 -22.72
C ASP A 95 29.03 16.66 -23.59
N GLY A 96 30.22 17.27 -23.59
CA GLY A 96 30.54 18.49 -24.39
C GLY A 96 29.85 19.76 -23.91
N ASN A 97 29.28 19.75 -22.69
CA ASN A 97 28.50 20.86 -22.16
C ASN A 97 29.24 21.69 -21.08
N GLY A 98 30.31 21.16 -20.53
CA GLY A 98 31.13 21.81 -19.50
C GLY A 98 32.60 21.78 -19.85
N THR A 99 33.36 22.77 -19.35
CA THR A 99 34.81 22.83 -19.47
C THR A 99 35.44 22.11 -18.30
N CYS A 100 36.45 21.27 -18.53
CA CYS A 100 37.30 20.72 -17.50
C CYS A 100 38.28 21.80 -17.01
N THR A 101 38.59 21.75 -15.74
CA THR A 101 39.62 22.58 -15.09
C THR A 101 40.75 21.70 -14.59
N GLY A 102 41.88 22.29 -14.32
CA GLY A 102 43.02 21.54 -13.78
C GLY A 102 44.34 22.10 -14.24
N GLU A 103 45.40 21.39 -13.92
CA GLU A 103 46.78 21.81 -14.17
C GLU A 103 47.62 20.66 -14.73
N VAL A 104 48.60 20.99 -15.55
CA VAL A 104 49.66 20.07 -15.94
C VAL A 104 50.91 20.36 -15.14
N TYR A 105 51.39 19.37 -14.45
CA TYR A 105 52.56 19.45 -13.58
C TYR A 105 53.80 18.89 -14.27
N VAL A 106 54.93 19.53 -14.07
CA VAL A 106 56.23 19.04 -14.45
C VAL A 106 57.13 18.95 -13.21
N LYS A 107 57.70 17.78 -12.99
CA LYS A 107 58.62 17.50 -11.88
C LYS A 107 60.00 17.14 -12.38
N ARG A 108 61.04 17.73 -11.80
CA ARG A 108 62.41 17.33 -12.10
C ARG A 108 62.80 16.09 -11.32
N LEU A 109 63.26 15.08 -12.02
CA LEU A 109 63.75 13.84 -11.42
C LEU A 109 65.23 13.92 -11.10
N ALA A 110 65.71 13.09 -10.18
CA ALA A 110 67.12 12.99 -9.81
C ALA A 110 68.05 12.61 -10.97
N THR A 111 67.49 12.00 -12.04
CA THR A 111 68.16 11.65 -13.32
C THR A 111 68.36 12.83 -14.27
N ALA A 112 67.95 14.02 -13.87
CA ALA A 112 67.87 15.24 -14.66
C ALA A 112 66.79 15.21 -15.77
N ASP A 113 65.92 14.17 -15.79
CA ASP A 113 64.72 14.08 -16.63
C ASP A 113 63.51 14.78 -16.00
N PHE A 114 62.45 14.90 -16.77
CA PHE A 114 61.20 15.50 -16.30
C PHE A 114 60.08 14.49 -16.32
N GLU A 115 59.33 14.42 -15.24
CA GLU A 115 58.05 13.69 -15.13
C GLU A 115 56.90 14.68 -15.28
N TYR A 116 55.91 14.33 -16.13
CA TYR A 116 54.74 15.15 -16.36
C TYR A 116 53.49 14.41 -15.93
N ASN A 117 52.57 15.14 -15.32
CA ASN A 117 51.27 14.63 -14.91
C ASN A 117 50.19 15.67 -15.20
N ALA A 118 49.07 15.26 -15.73
CA ALA A 118 47.89 16.10 -15.86
C ALA A 118 46.90 15.78 -14.75
N CYS A 119 46.41 16.81 -14.08
CA CYS A 119 45.37 16.68 -13.06
C CYS A 119 44.15 17.46 -13.55
N ILE A 120 43.14 16.75 -14.01
CA ILE A 120 41.92 17.36 -14.53
C ILE A 120 40.72 17.05 -13.64
N SER A 121 39.78 17.98 -13.63
CA SER A 121 38.52 17.88 -12.92
C SER A 121 37.41 18.30 -13.85
N CYS A 122 36.50 17.40 -14.17
CA CYS A 122 35.48 17.55 -15.21
C CYS A 122 34.08 17.23 -14.72
N GLY A 123 33.10 17.82 -15.41
CA GLY A 123 31.69 17.56 -15.19
C GLY A 123 31.07 18.36 -14.06
N GLN A 124 29.77 18.20 -13.88
CA GLN A 124 29.02 18.86 -12.83
C GLN A 124 29.28 18.21 -11.48
N VAL A 125 29.22 19.02 -10.43
CA VAL A 125 29.28 18.51 -9.05
C VAL A 125 27.96 17.84 -8.72
N ASP A 126 28.00 16.58 -8.30
CA ASP A 126 26.83 15.84 -7.87
C ASP A 126 26.32 16.32 -6.50
N THR A 127 25.21 15.76 -6.04
CA THR A 127 24.61 16.06 -4.74
C THR A 127 25.47 15.66 -3.54
N ALA A 128 26.50 14.84 -3.77
CA ALA A 128 27.50 14.45 -2.78
C ALA A 128 28.77 15.32 -2.83
N GLY A 129 28.80 16.37 -3.68
CA GLY A 129 29.93 17.24 -3.84
C GLY A 129 31.06 16.65 -4.70
N LYS A 130 30.82 15.52 -5.36
CA LYS A 130 31.80 14.83 -6.21
C LYS A 130 31.60 15.19 -7.66
N ARG A 131 32.69 15.51 -8.37
CA ARG A 131 32.64 15.76 -9.81
C ARG A 131 32.53 14.44 -10.60
N GLU A 132 32.04 14.53 -11.81
CA GLU A 132 31.88 13.36 -12.69
C GLU A 132 33.22 12.62 -12.92
N TYR A 133 34.29 13.41 -13.01
CA TYR A 133 35.64 12.88 -13.11
C TYR A 133 36.64 13.77 -12.38
N GLU A 134 37.51 13.15 -11.61
CA GLU A 134 38.70 13.78 -11.01
C GLU A 134 39.89 12.81 -11.19
N SER A 135 41.02 13.37 -11.60
CA SER A 135 42.26 12.61 -11.75
C SER A 135 42.64 11.92 -10.44
N THR A 136 42.82 10.61 -10.49
CA THR A 136 43.10 9.77 -9.31
C THR A 136 44.58 9.44 -9.10
N SER A 137 45.48 10.00 -9.93
CA SER A 137 46.90 9.74 -9.76
C SER A 137 47.37 10.17 -8.37
N ALA A 138 48.28 9.41 -7.79
CA ALA A 138 48.87 9.74 -6.48
C ALA A 138 49.51 11.15 -6.48
N PHE A 139 49.82 11.65 -7.66
CA PHE A 139 50.35 12.99 -7.86
C PHE A 139 49.28 14.07 -7.66
N CYS A 140 48.08 13.84 -8.17
CA CYS A 140 46.97 14.78 -8.06
C CYS A 140 46.28 14.76 -6.69
N THR A 141 46.29 13.62 -6.00
CA THR A 141 45.64 13.44 -4.70
C THR A 141 46.44 13.93 -3.51
N ASN A 142 47.76 14.03 -3.64
CA ASN A 142 48.67 14.43 -2.54
C ASN A 142 49.03 15.94 -2.53
N GLY A 143 48.28 16.76 -3.30
CA GLY A 143 48.48 18.20 -3.32
C GLY A 143 49.92 18.57 -3.62
N SER A 144 50.30 18.53 -4.88
CA SER A 144 51.65 19.04 -5.24
C SER A 144 51.67 20.54 -5.04
N THR A 145 52.43 20.98 -4.05
CA THR A 145 52.83 22.37 -3.92
C THR A 145 53.85 22.67 -5.01
N GLY A 146 53.37 22.87 -6.23
CA GLY A 146 54.20 23.27 -7.34
C GLY A 146 53.46 24.39 -8.08
N GLY A 147 53.90 25.57 -7.94
CA GLY A 147 53.46 26.70 -8.76
C GLY A 147 54.43 26.95 -9.92
N ILE A 148 53.91 27.48 -11.00
CA ILE A 148 54.78 28.08 -12.00
C ILE A 148 55.45 29.25 -11.33
N PRO A 149 56.77 29.44 -11.52
CA PRO A 149 57.39 30.72 -11.18
C PRO A 149 56.63 31.84 -11.94
N GLY A 150 55.89 32.65 -11.18
CA GLY A 150 55.27 33.84 -11.78
C GLY A 150 56.32 34.83 -12.27
N TRP A 151 56.26 35.18 -13.53
CA TRP A 151 57.04 36.29 -14.03
C TRP A 151 56.41 37.62 -13.57
N VAL A 152 57.19 38.48 -12.98
CA VAL A 152 56.77 39.81 -12.52
C VAL A 152 56.85 40.82 -13.65
N CYS A 153 57.16 40.41 -14.85
CA CYS A 153 57.09 41.16 -16.08
C CYS A 153 56.55 40.24 -17.19
N ASP A 154 55.84 40.82 -18.15
CA ASP A 154 55.03 40.08 -19.15
C ASP A 154 55.78 39.05 -20.01
N LYS A 155 57.06 39.05 -20.03
CA LYS A 155 57.97 38.01 -20.60
C LYS A 155 59.38 38.19 -20.11
N PRO A 156 60.17 37.09 -19.91
CA PRO A 156 61.60 37.23 -19.78
C PRO A 156 62.13 37.85 -21.05
N LYS A 157 62.63 39.07 -20.97
CA LYS A 157 63.36 39.66 -22.10
C LYS A 157 64.73 39.02 -22.19
N GLU A 158 65.18 38.81 -23.39
CA GLU A 158 66.53 38.23 -23.65
C GLU A 158 67.68 39.19 -23.22
N ASP A 159 67.36 40.38 -22.78
CA ASP A 159 68.34 41.36 -22.34
C ASP A 159 68.57 41.26 -20.83
N PRO A 160 69.77 40.90 -20.35
CA PRO A 160 70.10 40.75 -18.95
C PRO A 160 70.07 42.08 -18.14
N THR A 161 69.76 43.20 -18.75
CA THR A 161 69.64 44.51 -18.08
C THR A 161 68.19 44.82 -17.67
N ASP A 162 67.23 44.05 -18.08
CA ASP A 162 65.85 44.25 -17.65
C ASP A 162 65.63 43.68 -16.25
N ASP A 163 65.07 44.47 -15.39
CA ASP A 163 64.74 44.13 -13.98
C ASP A 163 63.52 43.16 -13.90
N CYS A 164 63.47 42.15 -14.74
CA CYS A 164 62.47 41.07 -14.69
C CYS A 164 62.88 40.01 -13.70
N PHE A 165 61.94 39.63 -12.89
CA PHE A 165 62.15 38.60 -11.87
C PHE A 165 61.01 37.61 -11.85
N MET A 166 61.32 36.44 -11.38
CA MET A 166 60.38 35.33 -11.27
C MET A 166 60.14 35.03 -9.79
N ILE A 167 58.89 34.98 -9.44
CA ILE A 167 58.45 34.67 -8.07
C ILE A 167 58.03 33.22 -8.02
N GLN A 168 58.63 32.44 -7.12
CA GLN A 168 58.27 31.04 -6.91
C GLN A 168 57.09 30.92 -5.93
N ILE A 169 55.91 31.29 -6.39
CA ILE A 169 54.67 31.06 -5.66
C ILE A 169 53.67 30.29 -6.53
N PRO A 170 52.78 29.48 -5.94
CA PRO A 170 51.69 28.86 -6.66
C PRO A 170 50.81 29.91 -7.32
N ASN A 171 50.32 29.64 -8.53
CA ASN A 171 49.37 30.55 -9.23
C ASN A 171 48.10 30.77 -8.41
N SER A 172 47.70 29.82 -7.60
CA SER A 172 46.58 29.90 -6.67
C SER A 172 47.08 29.61 -5.25
N PHE A 173 47.51 30.66 -4.55
CA PHE A 173 47.86 30.53 -3.14
C PHE A 173 46.60 30.54 -2.30
N LYS A 174 46.40 29.49 -1.51
CA LYS A 174 45.22 29.32 -0.67
C LYS A 174 45.55 29.62 0.79
N VAL A 175 44.69 30.38 1.42
CA VAL A 175 44.81 30.77 2.83
C VAL A 175 43.56 30.34 3.57
N PRO A 176 43.68 29.51 4.61
CA PRO A 176 42.52 29.21 5.44
C PRO A 176 41.95 30.50 6.06
N GLN A 177 40.63 30.58 6.19
CA GLN A 177 39.99 31.71 6.84
C GLN A 177 40.52 31.91 8.26
N CYS A 178 40.72 33.16 8.69
CA CYS A 178 41.31 33.57 9.97
C CYS A 178 42.81 33.28 10.15
N THR A 179 43.45 32.77 9.12
CA THR A 179 44.94 32.62 9.09
C THR A 179 45.51 33.72 8.23
N THR A 180 46.62 34.33 8.65
CA THR A 180 47.27 35.36 7.85
C THR A 180 47.99 34.77 6.64
N VAL A 181 48.23 35.60 5.64
CA VAL A 181 48.96 35.17 4.43
C VAL A 181 50.34 34.66 4.80
N GLU A 182 51.00 35.33 5.74
CA GLU A 182 52.36 35.01 6.22
C GLU A 182 52.40 33.67 6.97
N GLU A 183 51.44 33.43 7.90
CA GLU A 183 51.32 32.15 8.62
C GLU A 183 51.04 31.00 7.67
N SER A 184 50.11 31.21 6.72
CA SER A 184 49.76 30.22 5.72
C SER A 184 50.94 29.92 4.78
N ALA A 185 51.66 30.94 4.34
CA ALA A 185 52.84 30.78 3.53
C ALA A 185 53.95 30.01 4.29
N ALA A 186 54.20 30.35 5.55
CA ALA A 186 55.18 29.65 6.38
C ALA A 186 54.82 28.18 6.58
N SER A 187 53.52 27.86 6.82
CA SER A 187 53.07 26.47 7.00
C SER A 187 53.21 25.60 5.74
N GLN A 188 53.13 26.23 4.56
CA GLN A 188 53.26 25.57 3.25
C GLN A 188 54.70 25.59 2.71
N GLY A 189 55.65 26.18 3.46
CA GLY A 189 57.05 26.31 3.04
C GLY A 189 57.24 27.26 1.85
N ILE A 190 56.33 28.24 1.71
CA ILE A 190 56.35 29.22 0.63
C ILE A 190 57.03 30.49 1.13
N PHE A 191 58.05 30.94 0.40
CA PHE A 191 58.69 32.21 0.66
C PHE A 191 58.02 33.30 -0.16
N LEU A 192 57.33 34.23 0.52
CA LEU A 192 56.60 35.30 -0.15
C LEU A 192 57.50 36.29 -0.91
N ASP A 193 58.75 36.34 -0.52
CA ASP A 193 59.80 37.22 -1.05
C ASP A 193 60.91 36.45 -1.83
N GLY A 194 60.64 35.13 -2.09
CA GLY A 194 61.54 34.30 -2.89
C GLY A 194 61.55 34.66 -4.34
N VAL A 195 62.51 35.47 -4.76
CA VAL A 195 62.60 36.00 -6.13
C VAL A 195 63.99 35.78 -6.69
N VAL A 196 64.06 35.32 -7.92
CA VAL A 196 65.32 35.14 -8.66
C VAL A 196 65.31 36.03 -9.91
N LEU A 197 66.34 36.79 -10.12
CA LEU A 197 66.50 37.55 -11.37
C LEU A 197 66.72 36.63 -12.58
N ASN A 198 66.43 37.17 -13.77
CA ASN A 198 66.69 36.50 -15.03
C ASN A 198 68.13 35.97 -15.21
N ASN A 199 69.08 36.65 -14.62
CA ASN A 199 70.49 36.28 -14.61
C ASN A 199 70.84 35.26 -13.49
N GLY A 200 69.82 34.80 -12.71
CA GLY A 200 70.04 33.85 -11.64
C GLY A 200 70.47 34.50 -10.29
N GLU A 201 70.49 35.84 -10.18
CA GLU A 201 70.72 36.55 -8.89
C GLU A 201 69.47 36.47 -8.02
N ASP A 202 69.62 36.05 -6.77
CA ASP A 202 68.57 36.08 -5.78
C ASP A 202 68.37 37.49 -5.24
N ILE A 203 67.18 38.02 -5.38
CA ILE A 203 66.81 39.38 -4.96
C ILE A 203 65.72 39.37 -3.88
N GLY A 204 65.49 38.22 -3.20
CA GLY A 204 64.45 38.10 -2.19
C GLY A 204 64.47 39.21 -1.14
N ASP A 205 65.66 39.62 -0.72
CA ASP A 205 65.85 40.75 0.25
C ASP A 205 65.42 42.13 -0.29
N ARG A 206 65.12 42.25 -1.58
CA ARG A 206 64.78 43.52 -2.23
C ARG A 206 63.32 43.61 -2.64
N VAL A 207 62.60 42.53 -2.45
CA VAL A 207 61.17 42.39 -2.83
C VAL A 207 60.35 42.20 -1.58
N THR A 208 59.28 42.92 -1.44
CA THR A 208 58.32 42.74 -0.34
C THR A 208 56.95 42.47 -0.87
N ALA A 209 56.26 41.51 -0.28
CA ALA A 209 54.86 41.25 -0.58
C ALA A 209 53.97 42.12 0.31
N ASP A 210 53.10 42.93 -0.28
CA ASP A 210 52.10 43.71 0.44
C ASP A 210 50.83 42.91 0.61
N THR A 211 50.69 42.28 1.75
CA THR A 211 49.53 41.42 2.13
C THR A 211 48.40 42.22 2.76
N THR A 212 48.55 43.54 2.94
CA THR A 212 47.57 44.37 3.68
C THR A 212 46.20 44.44 3.03
N SER A 213 46.09 44.13 1.72
CA SER A 213 44.84 44.08 0.99
C SER A 213 44.04 42.78 1.19
N VAL A 214 44.65 41.77 1.82
CA VAL A 214 44.00 40.48 2.05
C VAL A 214 43.20 40.52 3.35
N ASP A 215 41.90 40.50 3.23
CA ASP A 215 41.06 40.33 4.41
C ASP A 215 40.87 38.83 4.68
N HIS A 216 41.81 38.31 5.51
CA HIS A 216 41.80 36.89 5.89
C HIS A 216 40.59 36.45 6.74
N ARG A 217 39.77 37.41 7.18
CA ARG A 217 38.52 37.10 7.92
C ARG A 217 37.35 36.77 7.02
N ASN A 218 37.40 37.20 5.78
CA ASN A 218 36.34 37.01 4.82
C ASN A 218 36.79 36.14 3.64
N ILE A 219 35.99 35.16 3.30
CA ILE A 219 36.20 34.28 2.13
C ILE A 219 36.21 35.13 0.86
N GLY A 220 37.18 34.90 -0.01
CA GLY A 220 37.29 35.65 -1.24
C GLY A 220 38.62 35.52 -1.94
N ASN A 221 38.68 36.09 -3.12
CA ASN A 221 39.92 36.21 -3.89
C ASN A 221 40.51 37.63 -3.69
N TYR A 222 41.72 37.65 -3.24
CA TYR A 222 42.44 38.89 -2.95
C TYR A 222 43.71 38.92 -3.76
N SER A 223 44.29 40.11 -3.94
CA SER A 223 45.57 40.30 -4.63
C SER A 223 46.65 40.77 -3.64
N VAL A 224 47.76 40.08 -3.63
CA VAL A 224 48.97 40.50 -2.96
C VAL A 224 49.90 41.17 -3.96
N TYR A 225 50.33 42.36 -3.66
CA TYR A 225 51.16 43.14 -4.54
C TYR A 225 52.63 43.10 -4.12
N TYR A 226 53.53 43.05 -5.11
CA TYR A 226 54.97 43.08 -4.86
C TYR A 226 55.51 44.47 -5.05
N THR A 227 56.42 44.89 -4.18
CA THR A 227 57.21 46.09 -4.31
C THR A 227 58.67 45.73 -4.48
N TYR A 228 59.29 46.25 -5.53
CA TYR A 228 60.69 46.06 -5.83
C TYR A 228 61.31 47.44 -6.13
N LYS A 229 62.39 47.83 -5.35
CA LYS A 229 63.11 49.11 -5.50
C LYS A 229 62.21 50.37 -5.53
N GLN A 230 61.03 50.33 -4.93
CA GLN A 230 60.02 51.41 -5.00
C GLN A 230 59.62 51.80 -6.44
N VAL A 231 59.91 50.98 -7.42
CA VAL A 231 59.57 51.26 -8.83
C VAL A 231 58.29 50.53 -9.16
N LEU A 232 57.26 51.31 -9.44
CA LEU A 232 56.13 50.88 -10.22
C LEU A 232 56.63 50.52 -11.62
N ASN A 233 56.04 49.52 -12.29
CA ASN A 233 56.33 49.30 -13.69
C ASN A 233 56.09 50.62 -14.45
N PRO A 234 56.63 50.81 -15.67
CA PRO A 234 56.48 52.07 -16.45
C PRO A 234 55.04 52.48 -16.70
N SER A 235 54.04 51.52 -16.60
CA SER A 235 52.60 51.79 -16.75
C SER A 235 51.91 52.07 -15.39
N GLY A 236 52.62 51.99 -14.27
CA GLY A 236 52.05 52.22 -12.95
C GLY A 236 51.31 51.03 -12.36
N GLU A 237 51.36 49.89 -13.00
CA GLU A 237 50.74 48.63 -12.50
C GLU A 237 51.65 47.96 -11.47
N LYS A 238 51.03 47.46 -10.42
CA LYS A 238 51.70 46.65 -9.39
C LYS A 238 51.69 45.20 -9.83
N TYR A 239 52.80 44.53 -9.74
CA TYR A 239 52.84 43.07 -9.92
C TYR A 239 52.15 42.38 -8.75
N ASN A 240 51.32 41.38 -9.03
CA ASN A 240 50.51 40.74 -8.03
C ASN A 240 50.40 39.23 -8.25
N PHE A 241 50.00 38.52 -7.21
CA PHE A 241 49.47 37.19 -7.29
C PHE A 241 48.12 37.10 -6.56
N SER A 242 47.29 36.13 -6.93
CA SER A 242 46.00 35.91 -6.31
C SER A 242 46.13 35.05 -5.05
N VAL A 243 45.44 35.48 -4.01
CA VAL A 243 45.26 34.72 -2.79
C VAL A 243 43.80 34.38 -2.64
N ASN A 244 43.49 33.10 -2.51
CA ASN A 244 42.17 32.65 -2.22
C ASN A 244 42.04 32.35 -0.71
N VAL A 245 41.26 33.15 -0.01
CA VAL A 245 40.85 32.85 1.37
C VAL A 245 39.66 31.93 1.31
N TYR A 246 39.84 30.75 1.86
CA TYR A 246 38.82 29.70 1.81
C TYR A 246 38.37 29.26 3.21
N ASP A 247 37.19 28.70 3.27
CA ASP A 247 36.64 28.12 4.50
C ASP A 247 37.29 26.78 4.82
N ASP A 248 37.85 26.69 6.02
CA ASP A 248 38.49 25.48 6.56
C ASP A 248 37.81 24.96 7.83
N LYS A 249 36.66 25.52 8.18
CA LYS A 249 35.92 25.20 9.40
C LYS A 249 34.62 24.49 9.09
N ALA A 250 34.37 23.39 9.75
CA ALA A 250 33.09 22.69 9.64
C ALA A 250 31.97 23.51 10.30
N PRO A 251 30.72 23.37 9.80
CA PRO A 251 29.55 23.97 10.42
C PRO A 251 29.41 23.56 11.89
N SER A 252 28.67 24.34 12.66
CA SER A 252 28.30 23.98 14.03
C SER A 252 27.53 22.67 14.09
N ASP A 253 27.54 22.05 15.26
CA ASP A 253 26.64 20.90 15.50
C ASP A 253 25.19 21.29 15.25
N VAL A 254 24.44 20.36 14.65
CA VAL A 254 23.06 20.62 14.28
C VAL A 254 22.17 20.63 15.52
N THR A 255 21.43 21.68 15.70
CA THR A 255 20.30 21.73 16.64
C THR A 255 19.07 21.12 15.99
N ILE A 256 18.45 20.16 16.68
CA ILE A 256 17.23 19.48 16.23
C ILE A 256 16.07 19.98 17.08
N THR A 257 15.08 20.57 16.46
CA THR A 257 13.80 20.93 17.10
C THR A 257 12.67 20.17 16.42
N MET A 258 11.72 19.71 17.22
CA MET A 258 10.63 18.90 16.71
C MET A 258 9.29 19.42 17.23
N HIS A 259 8.27 19.42 16.38
CA HIS A 259 6.92 19.85 16.71
C HIS A 259 5.90 18.90 16.07
N THR A 260 4.74 18.71 16.71
CA THR A 260 3.66 17.93 16.15
C THR A 260 2.73 18.79 15.30
N ASP A 261 2.14 18.21 14.25
CA ASP A 261 1.14 18.80 13.34
C ASP A 261 1.63 19.95 12.46
N SER A 262 2.66 20.69 12.86
CA SER A 262 3.25 21.80 12.08
C SER A 262 4.61 22.19 12.64
N THR A 263 5.35 23.05 11.94
CA THR A 263 6.63 23.61 12.42
C THR A 263 6.50 24.54 13.65
N THR A 264 5.28 24.95 13.98
CA THR A 264 4.95 25.80 15.12
C THR A 264 3.92 25.15 16.04
N GLY A 265 3.72 23.83 15.90
CA GLY A 265 2.82 23.04 16.73
C GLY A 265 3.35 22.83 18.15
N GLU A 266 2.78 21.86 18.83
CA GLU A 266 3.23 21.48 20.16
C GLU A 266 4.67 20.92 20.09
N GLU A 267 5.53 21.37 21.02
CA GLU A 267 6.91 20.90 21.07
C GLU A 267 6.96 19.41 21.38
N TYR A 268 7.71 18.67 20.56
CA TYR A 268 7.98 17.25 20.74
C TYR A 268 9.44 17.09 21.14
N SER A 269 9.73 17.09 22.45
CA SER A 269 11.10 16.99 22.97
C SER A 269 11.43 15.54 23.32
N CYS A 270 12.41 14.99 22.63
CA CYS A 270 12.73 13.57 22.71
C CYS A 270 14.22 13.34 22.42
N THR A 271 15.01 13.14 23.46
CA THR A 271 16.46 12.96 23.35
C THR A 271 16.88 11.50 23.46
N THR A 272 16.21 10.73 24.30
CA THR A 272 16.42 9.29 24.47
C THR A 272 15.08 8.57 24.47
N ARG A 273 15.07 7.28 24.19
CA ARG A 273 13.83 6.49 24.12
C ARG A 273 13.00 6.56 25.41
N GLU A 274 13.66 6.59 26.55
CA GLU A 274 13.01 6.60 27.87
C GLU A 274 12.31 7.93 28.17
N ASN A 275 12.76 9.03 27.54
CA ASN A 275 12.21 10.37 27.73
C ASN A 275 11.14 10.70 26.68
N CYS A 276 10.86 9.78 25.76
CA CYS A 276 9.89 9.98 24.68
C CYS A 276 8.51 9.48 25.06
N SER A 277 7.51 10.17 24.55
CA SER A 277 6.12 9.68 24.49
C SER A 277 5.75 9.39 23.05
N TRP A 278 4.97 8.35 22.86
CA TRP A 278 4.40 8.05 21.56
C TRP A 278 3.45 9.18 21.11
N THR A 279 3.49 9.50 19.82
CA THR A 279 2.55 10.41 19.19
C THR A 279 1.94 9.76 17.95
N GLY A 280 0.64 9.97 17.76
CA GLY A 280 -0.08 9.60 16.52
C GLY A 280 -0.11 10.74 15.49
N LYS A 281 0.60 11.84 15.77
CA LYS A 281 0.64 13.01 14.92
C LYS A 281 1.90 13.02 14.06
N ASP A 282 1.85 13.74 12.95
CA ASP A 282 3.03 14.03 12.14
C ASP A 282 4.04 14.83 12.95
N VAL A 283 5.32 14.46 12.86
CA VAL A 283 6.39 15.17 13.53
C VAL A 283 7.20 15.96 12.51
N TYR A 284 7.20 17.28 12.65
CA TYR A 284 7.99 18.22 11.88
C TYR A 284 9.33 18.40 12.57
N ILE A 285 10.39 17.98 11.91
CA ILE A 285 11.75 17.96 12.43
C ILE A 285 12.52 19.05 11.73
N THR A 286 12.94 20.06 12.47
CA THR A 286 13.69 21.19 11.95
C THR A 286 15.15 21.10 12.40
N PHE A 287 16.04 21.14 11.45
CA PHE A 287 17.49 21.19 11.62
C PHE A 287 17.95 22.60 11.49
N THR A 288 18.79 23.05 12.42
CA THR A 288 19.45 24.36 12.35
C THR A 288 20.93 24.24 12.66
N ALA A 289 21.73 24.98 11.90
CA ALA A 289 23.17 25.13 12.13
C ALA A 289 23.62 26.51 11.66
N ASN A 290 24.74 26.97 12.15
CA ASN A 290 25.47 28.10 11.60
C ASN A 290 26.82 27.63 11.07
N ASP A 291 27.50 28.49 10.33
CA ASP A 291 28.82 28.23 9.79
C ASP A 291 29.72 29.43 10.08
N LEU A 292 30.45 29.32 11.17
CA LEU A 292 31.29 30.42 11.66
C LEU A 292 32.75 29.99 11.71
N SER A 293 33.59 30.86 11.21
CA SER A 293 35.06 30.73 11.30
C SER A 293 35.59 30.91 12.73
N ASP A 294 36.84 30.57 12.94
CA ASP A 294 37.52 30.74 14.24
C ASP A 294 37.63 32.20 14.72
N CYS A 295 37.57 33.15 13.82
CA CYS A 295 37.57 34.59 14.14
C CYS A 295 36.16 35.19 14.25
N GLY A 296 35.12 34.37 14.21
CA GLY A 296 33.73 34.78 14.41
C GLY A 296 33.08 35.49 13.23
N THR A 297 33.62 35.31 12.03
CA THR A 297 32.98 35.74 10.77
C THR A 297 32.29 34.57 10.13
N GLU A 298 31.38 34.82 9.19
CA GLU A 298 30.70 33.75 8.45
C GLU A 298 31.68 32.95 7.59
N GLY A 299 31.52 31.61 7.61
CA GLY A 299 32.17 30.68 6.71
C GLY A 299 31.53 30.67 5.33
N SER A 300 31.66 29.56 4.63
CA SER A 300 31.07 29.38 3.29
C SER A 300 29.55 29.20 3.29
N GLY A 301 29.01 28.91 4.46
CA GLY A 301 27.60 28.63 4.73
C GLY A 301 27.21 27.17 4.52
N VAL A 302 26.15 26.74 5.18
CA VAL A 302 25.65 25.39 5.08
C VAL A 302 24.99 25.17 3.72
N ALA A 303 25.41 24.12 3.01
CA ALA A 303 24.82 23.72 1.74
C ALA A 303 23.56 22.89 1.96
N ARG A 304 23.66 21.89 2.82
CA ARG A 304 22.60 20.92 3.08
C ARG A 304 22.75 20.27 4.43
N PHE A 305 21.67 19.66 4.89
CA PHE A 305 21.71 18.72 6.01
C PHE A 305 21.64 17.29 5.47
N MET A 306 22.45 16.41 6.04
CA MET A 306 22.42 14.98 5.78
C MET A 306 21.78 14.31 6.99
N TYR A 307 20.68 13.62 6.82
CA TYR A 307 19.99 12.93 7.90
C TYR A 307 19.78 11.46 7.58
N ARG A 308 19.60 10.65 8.60
CA ARG A 308 19.20 9.24 8.49
C ARG A 308 18.38 8.81 9.67
N TYR A 309 17.51 7.84 9.43
CA TYR A 309 16.78 7.16 10.49
C TYR A 309 17.57 5.94 10.95
N GLY A 310 17.73 5.80 12.28
CA GLY A 310 18.59 4.77 12.87
C GLY A 310 20.05 5.20 12.93
N THR A 311 20.91 4.28 13.40
CA THR A 311 22.36 4.51 13.52
C THR A 311 23.16 3.98 12.35
N ASN A 312 22.53 3.10 11.55
CA ASN A 312 23.14 2.46 10.39
C ASN A 312 22.19 2.63 9.18
N GLY A 313 22.71 3.03 8.07
CA GLY A 313 21.93 3.24 6.84
C GLY A 313 22.46 4.42 6.04
N ASP A 314 21.93 4.58 4.86
CA ASP A 314 22.31 5.64 3.94
C ASP A 314 21.83 7.00 4.43
N TRP A 315 22.66 8.01 4.18
CA TRP A 315 22.32 9.39 4.45
C TRP A 315 21.42 9.96 3.35
N THR A 316 20.38 10.64 3.75
CA THR A 316 19.49 11.40 2.86
C THR A 316 19.81 12.88 3.00
N SER A 317 19.85 13.61 1.89
CA SER A 317 20.12 15.04 1.89
C SER A 317 18.83 15.88 1.84
N VAL A 318 18.87 17.02 2.51
CA VAL A 318 17.88 18.10 2.37
C VAL A 318 18.61 19.43 2.30
N ASP A 319 18.26 20.26 1.33
CA ASP A 319 18.92 21.55 1.12
C ASP A 319 18.68 22.51 2.28
N ALA A 320 19.71 23.26 2.62
CA ALA A 320 19.64 24.24 3.68
C ALA A 320 19.12 25.59 3.15
N THR A 321 18.18 26.18 3.87
CA THR A 321 17.68 27.54 3.62
C THR A 321 18.35 28.51 4.58
N ARG A 322 18.95 29.56 4.03
CA ARG A 322 19.58 30.63 4.80
C ARG A 322 18.51 31.52 5.45
N ILE A 323 18.69 31.82 6.73
CA ILE A 323 17.86 32.74 7.52
C ILE A 323 18.79 33.77 8.16
N THR A 324 18.71 35.00 7.69
CA THR A 324 19.49 36.10 8.25
C THR A 324 18.89 36.55 9.57
N GLN A 325 19.70 36.52 10.63
CA GLN A 325 19.32 36.96 11.96
C GLN A 325 19.56 38.47 12.16
N ALA A 326 18.87 39.06 13.12
CA ALA A 326 19.00 40.47 13.44
C ALA A 326 20.38 40.83 14.08
N ASP A 327 21.10 39.84 14.60
CA ASP A 327 22.44 39.98 15.16
C ASP A 327 23.55 39.95 14.09
N GLY A 328 23.18 39.70 12.83
CA GLY A 328 24.10 39.72 11.69
C GLY A 328 24.71 38.38 11.33
N PHE A 329 24.42 37.32 12.06
CA PHE A 329 24.86 35.96 11.74
C PHE A 329 23.75 35.16 11.05
N ASP A 330 24.12 34.40 10.04
CA ASP A 330 23.16 33.56 9.35
C ASP A 330 22.96 32.22 10.06
N ILE A 331 21.70 31.81 10.17
CA ILE A 331 21.33 30.45 10.53
C ILE A 331 20.82 29.76 9.27
N TYR A 332 21.21 28.54 9.10
CA TYR A 332 20.75 27.66 8.03
C TYR A 332 19.77 26.67 8.59
N GLN A 333 18.66 26.47 7.88
CA GLN A 333 17.56 25.65 8.35
C GLN A 333 17.03 24.74 7.25
N ALA A 334 16.60 23.52 7.64
CA ALA A 334 15.76 22.66 6.83
C ALA A 334 14.74 21.96 7.72
N THR A 335 13.59 21.62 7.14
CA THR A 335 12.53 20.89 7.85
C THR A 335 12.14 19.68 7.05
N ILE A 336 12.02 18.54 7.73
CA ILE A 336 11.47 17.30 7.20
C ILE A 336 10.27 16.89 8.05
N VAL A 337 9.43 16.02 7.52
CA VAL A 337 8.26 15.50 8.23
C VAL A 337 8.41 13.99 8.40
N ARG A 338 8.07 13.50 9.59
CA ARG A 338 7.87 12.09 9.86
C ARG A 338 6.38 11.82 10.03
N ASP A 339 5.77 11.27 9.00
CA ASP A 339 4.34 10.97 8.84
C ASP A 339 4.05 9.46 8.83
N THR A 340 5.00 8.64 9.20
CA THR A 340 4.90 7.19 9.22
C THR A 340 5.43 6.64 10.54
N THR A 341 4.92 5.49 10.94
CA THR A 341 5.34 4.81 12.18
C THR A 341 6.84 4.62 12.24
N TYR A 342 7.42 5.01 13.38
CA TYR A 342 8.85 4.89 13.63
C TYR A 342 9.16 4.85 15.13
N ASP A 343 10.06 3.95 15.51
CA ASP A 343 10.67 3.86 16.85
C ASP A 343 12.18 3.84 16.66
N GLY A 344 12.83 4.95 16.93
CA GLY A 344 14.29 5.00 16.79
C GLY A 344 14.87 6.40 16.76
N PRO A 345 16.20 6.49 16.73
CA PRO A 345 16.89 7.76 16.61
C PRO A 345 16.85 8.29 15.18
N ILE A 346 16.84 9.62 15.07
CA ILE A 346 17.20 10.34 13.86
C ILE A 346 18.56 10.97 14.08
N GLN A 347 19.47 10.79 13.14
CA GLN A 347 20.80 11.39 13.13
C GLN A 347 20.89 12.41 12.02
N VAL A 348 21.59 13.50 12.27
CA VAL A 348 21.78 14.59 11.31
C VAL A 348 23.17 15.20 11.46
N LYS A 349 23.72 15.66 10.34
CA LYS A 349 24.93 16.48 10.27
C LYS A 349 24.73 17.58 9.22
N ALA A 350 25.38 18.70 9.40
CA ALA A 350 25.43 19.78 8.42
C ALA A 350 26.64 19.58 7.49
N VAL A 351 26.50 20.01 6.25
CA VAL A 351 27.56 20.01 5.23
C VAL A 351 27.64 21.42 4.66
N ASP A 352 28.80 22.01 4.71
CA ASP A 352 29.04 23.38 4.22
C ASP A 352 29.20 23.47 2.69
N LYS A 353 29.59 24.64 2.23
CA LYS A 353 29.97 24.96 0.85
C LYS A 353 31.47 25.22 0.70
N ALA A 354 32.29 24.72 1.63
CA ALA A 354 33.71 25.05 1.67
C ALA A 354 34.43 24.77 0.34
N SER A 355 34.06 23.72 -0.38
CA SER A 355 34.60 23.44 -1.71
C SER A 355 34.35 24.58 -2.73
N SER A 356 33.26 25.33 -2.58
CA SER A 356 32.95 26.49 -3.43
C SER A 356 33.78 27.72 -3.10
N SER A 357 34.34 27.77 -1.89
CA SER A 357 35.25 28.86 -1.47
C SER A 357 36.70 28.58 -1.84
N GLY A 358 37.01 27.38 -2.28
CA GLY A 358 38.39 26.98 -2.63
C GLY A 358 38.99 25.88 -1.78
N ALA A 359 38.29 25.37 -0.77
CA ALA A 359 38.69 24.17 -0.02
C ALA A 359 38.67 22.93 -0.95
N SER A 360 39.41 21.89 -0.54
CA SER A 360 39.49 20.63 -1.29
C SER A 360 38.18 19.83 -1.26
N SER A 361 37.34 20.02 -0.25
CA SER A 361 36.06 19.35 -0.06
C SER A 361 35.16 20.17 0.86
N ASN A 362 33.87 19.89 0.82
CA ASN A 362 32.95 20.38 1.85
C ASN A 362 33.23 19.71 3.17
N LEU A 363 33.05 20.44 4.25
CA LEU A 363 33.27 19.95 5.61
C LEU A 363 31.93 19.56 6.25
N GLU A 364 31.99 18.69 7.24
CA GLU A 364 30.81 18.15 7.89
C GLU A 364 30.86 18.40 9.40
N SER A 365 29.73 18.80 9.99
CA SER A 365 29.60 18.90 11.44
C SER A 365 29.68 17.54 12.12
N ALA A 366 29.81 17.51 13.44
CA ALA A 366 29.55 16.30 14.21
C ALA A 366 28.09 15.83 14.02
N VAL A 367 27.85 14.55 14.29
CA VAL A 367 26.52 13.97 14.17
C VAL A 367 25.70 14.30 15.41
N SER A 368 24.65 15.08 15.24
CA SER A 368 23.62 15.31 16.25
C SER A 368 22.53 14.24 16.17
N GLN A 369 21.87 13.96 17.29
CA GLN A 369 20.85 12.92 17.36
C GLN A 369 19.68 13.36 18.23
N ALA A 370 18.46 12.99 17.79
CA ALA A 370 17.24 13.00 18.58
C ALA A 370 16.55 11.64 18.48
N TYR A 371 15.49 11.43 19.23
CA TYR A 371 14.73 10.18 19.19
C TYR A 371 13.27 10.43 18.77
N LEU A 372 12.64 9.47 18.10
CA LEU A 372 11.27 9.57 17.61
C LEU A 372 10.48 8.32 18.00
N LEU A 373 9.30 8.53 18.57
CA LEU A 373 8.27 7.52 18.80
C LEU A 373 6.98 7.97 18.11
N VAL A 374 6.86 7.66 16.83
CA VAL A 374 5.69 8.00 15.99
C VAL A 374 4.94 6.72 15.68
N ASP A 375 3.65 6.72 15.96
CA ASP A 375 2.78 5.59 15.64
C ASP A 375 1.58 6.05 14.80
N GLN A 376 1.66 5.80 13.52
CA GLN A 376 0.60 6.05 12.53
C GLN A 376 -0.11 4.74 12.14
N THR A 377 0.19 3.65 12.86
CA THR A 377 -0.34 2.34 12.55
C THR A 377 -1.55 2.06 13.42
N ALA A 378 -2.69 1.80 12.80
CA ALA A 378 -3.86 1.41 13.54
C ALA A 378 -3.68 0.03 14.21
N PRO A 379 -4.23 -0.16 15.41
CA PRO A 379 -4.16 -1.45 16.11
C PRO A 379 -4.92 -2.53 15.33
N SER A 380 -4.56 -3.77 15.55
CA SER A 380 -5.34 -4.92 15.08
C SER A 380 -6.40 -5.30 16.11
N CYS A 381 -7.52 -5.86 15.63
CA CYS A 381 -8.60 -6.34 16.50
C CYS A 381 -9.01 -7.75 16.17
N VAL A 382 -9.18 -8.56 17.21
CA VAL A 382 -9.77 -9.89 17.12
C VAL A 382 -11.10 -9.90 17.86
N SER A 383 -12.19 -10.17 17.13
CA SER A 383 -13.54 -10.29 17.71
C SER A 383 -13.79 -11.68 18.28
N SER A 384 -14.40 -11.75 19.45
CA SER A 384 -14.75 -12.98 20.15
C SER A 384 -16.06 -12.83 20.93
N GLY A 385 -16.56 -13.92 21.53
CA GLY A 385 -17.76 -13.94 22.35
C GLY A 385 -19.03 -14.29 21.60
N GLY A 386 -18.98 -14.35 20.27
CA GLY A 386 -20.10 -14.81 19.45
C GLY A 386 -20.40 -16.29 19.66
N ASN A 387 -21.68 -16.66 19.54
CA ASN A 387 -22.10 -18.04 19.66
C ASN A 387 -23.39 -18.27 18.83
N PRO A 388 -23.42 -19.26 17.96
CA PRO A 388 -24.61 -19.58 17.14
C PRO A 388 -25.79 -20.17 17.93
N ALA A 389 -25.56 -20.61 19.19
CA ALA A 389 -26.64 -21.12 20.00
C ALA A 389 -27.55 -19.98 20.47
N TRP A 390 -28.86 -20.22 20.41
CA TRP A 390 -29.85 -19.31 20.94
C TRP A 390 -29.82 -19.27 22.48
N ILE A 391 -30.13 -18.09 23.06
CA ILE A 391 -30.41 -17.94 24.49
C ILE A 391 -31.71 -17.15 24.66
N ASN A 392 -32.47 -17.52 25.70
CA ASN A 392 -33.69 -16.81 26.10
C ASN A 392 -33.56 -16.06 27.44
N GLN A 393 -32.41 -16.12 28.07
CA GLN A 393 -32.08 -15.42 29.32
C GLN A 393 -30.66 -14.92 29.31
N GLY A 394 -30.37 -13.89 30.11
CA GLY A 394 -29.06 -13.29 30.19
C GLY A 394 -28.71 -12.40 29.01
N THR A 395 -27.43 -12.26 28.74
CA THR A 395 -26.86 -11.38 27.71
C THR A 395 -25.76 -12.10 26.94
N ARG A 396 -25.43 -11.54 25.77
CA ARG A 396 -24.23 -11.92 25.02
C ARG A 396 -23.28 -10.73 25.02
N ILE A 397 -22.03 -10.98 25.38
CA ILE A 397 -21.00 -9.97 25.38
C ILE A 397 -19.99 -10.33 24.27
N LEU A 398 -19.83 -9.45 23.32
CA LEU A 398 -18.74 -9.51 22.36
C LEU A 398 -17.56 -8.74 22.90
N THR A 399 -16.37 -9.26 22.67
CA THR A 399 -15.12 -8.64 23.06
C THR A 399 -14.25 -8.46 21.83
N GLY A 400 -13.79 -7.25 21.60
CA GLY A 400 -12.74 -6.92 20.66
C GLY A 400 -11.41 -6.82 21.39
N THR A 401 -10.55 -7.80 21.18
CA THR A 401 -9.21 -7.80 21.74
C THR A 401 -8.29 -7.00 20.85
N CYS A 402 -7.72 -5.96 21.41
CA CYS A 402 -6.76 -5.09 20.76
C CYS A 402 -5.36 -5.71 20.79
N SER A 403 -4.59 -5.51 19.74
CA SER A 403 -3.15 -5.77 19.71
C SER A 403 -2.45 -4.71 18.86
N ASP A 404 -1.50 -4.05 19.46
CA ASP A 404 -0.64 -3.05 18.84
C ASP A 404 0.80 -3.22 19.31
N ALA A 405 1.74 -3.10 18.37
CA ALA A 405 3.16 -3.37 18.60
C ALA A 405 3.98 -2.11 18.97
N ASN A 406 3.43 -0.92 18.70
CA ASN A 406 4.15 0.35 18.84
C ASN A 406 3.72 1.10 20.09
N SER A 407 2.72 1.96 19.97
CA SER A 407 2.22 2.73 21.12
C SER A 407 1.45 1.87 22.14
N GLY A 408 1.04 0.67 21.73
CA GLY A 408 0.26 -0.25 22.53
C GLY A 408 -1.23 0.09 22.53
N CYS A 409 -2.03 -0.78 23.10
CA CYS A 409 -3.48 -0.66 23.11
C CYS A 409 -4.00 0.20 24.26
N ALA A 410 -4.94 1.10 23.98
CA ALA A 410 -5.69 1.84 25.00
C ALA A 410 -6.64 0.93 25.81
N GLY A 411 -7.03 -0.21 25.24
CA GLY A 411 -7.83 -1.23 25.88
C GLY A 411 -8.64 -2.07 24.90
N ASN A 412 -9.27 -3.09 25.46
CA ASN A 412 -10.24 -3.90 24.74
C ASN A 412 -11.60 -3.22 24.71
N VAL A 413 -12.38 -3.47 23.65
CA VAL A 413 -13.76 -3.01 23.56
C VAL A 413 -14.73 -4.17 23.85
N THR A 414 -15.84 -3.87 24.50
CA THR A 414 -16.91 -4.83 24.73
C THR A 414 -18.24 -4.25 24.29
N LYS A 415 -19.10 -5.09 23.73
CA LYS A 415 -20.47 -4.76 23.38
C LYS A 415 -21.42 -5.80 23.92
N GLU A 416 -22.33 -5.38 24.74
CA GLU A 416 -23.34 -6.24 25.35
C GLU A 416 -24.66 -6.18 24.57
N TYR A 417 -25.24 -7.34 24.34
CA TYR A 417 -26.54 -7.53 23.74
C TYR A 417 -27.47 -8.17 24.77
N SER A 418 -28.59 -7.50 25.03
CA SER A 418 -29.56 -7.92 26.05
C SER A 418 -30.99 -8.07 25.51
N THR A 419 -31.22 -7.66 24.27
CA THR A 419 -32.51 -7.70 23.58
C THR A 419 -32.52 -8.75 22.48
N ASP A 420 -33.69 -9.06 22.00
CA ASP A 420 -33.90 -9.99 20.90
C ASP A 420 -33.11 -9.59 19.66
N ILE A 421 -32.32 -10.52 19.14
CA ILE A 421 -31.45 -10.32 17.98
C ILE A 421 -31.11 -11.67 17.33
N ASN A 422 -31.03 -11.65 16.00
CA ASN A 422 -30.48 -12.76 15.20
C ASN A 422 -29.53 -12.16 14.17
N SER A 423 -28.26 -12.13 14.45
CA SER A 423 -27.25 -11.56 13.58
C SER A 423 -26.02 -12.46 13.52
N THR A 424 -25.38 -12.53 12.37
CA THR A 424 -24.13 -13.27 12.14
C THR A 424 -22.96 -12.35 11.84
N THR A 425 -23.18 -11.05 11.87
CA THR A 425 -22.21 -10.03 11.43
C THR A 425 -21.99 -8.93 12.47
N GLU A 426 -22.18 -9.27 13.74
CA GLU A 426 -21.99 -8.30 14.82
C GLU A 426 -20.52 -8.05 15.12
N SER A 427 -20.21 -6.78 15.37
CA SER A 427 -18.89 -6.32 15.78
C SER A 427 -18.95 -5.83 17.24
N PRO A 428 -17.90 -6.09 18.04
CA PRO A 428 -17.79 -5.52 19.37
C PRO A 428 -17.59 -4.00 19.41
N GLY A 429 -17.17 -3.40 18.28
CA GLY A 429 -16.94 -1.96 18.19
C GLY A 429 -15.56 -1.61 17.66
N THR A 430 -15.04 -0.46 18.05
CA THR A 430 -13.75 0.08 17.62
C THR A 430 -12.75 -0.01 18.77
N VAL A 431 -11.56 -0.52 18.50
CA VAL A 431 -10.41 -0.45 19.40
C VAL A 431 -9.51 0.71 19.02
N TYR A 432 -8.81 1.24 20.00
CA TYR A 432 -7.86 2.34 19.85
C TYR A 432 -6.50 1.92 20.41
N ASP A 433 -5.43 2.43 19.83
CA ASP A 433 -4.14 2.45 20.47
C ASP A 433 -4.00 3.60 21.49
N ASN A 434 -2.84 3.74 22.11
CA ASN A 434 -2.60 4.79 23.11
C ASN A 434 -2.43 6.19 22.52
N VAL A 435 -2.29 6.33 21.22
CA VAL A 435 -2.14 7.62 20.52
C VAL A 435 -3.37 8.00 19.67
N GLY A 436 -4.38 7.14 19.63
CA GLY A 436 -5.68 7.44 19.03
C GLY A 436 -5.92 6.86 17.65
N ASN A 437 -4.98 6.10 17.06
CA ASN A 437 -5.28 5.36 15.85
C ASN A 437 -6.31 4.26 16.16
N SER A 438 -7.16 3.92 15.21
CA SER A 438 -8.29 3.05 15.51
C SER A 438 -8.57 2.03 14.41
N THR A 439 -9.13 0.91 14.83
CA THR A 439 -9.62 -0.15 13.94
C THR A 439 -11.00 -0.62 14.39
N VAL A 440 -11.90 -0.71 13.43
CA VAL A 440 -13.20 -1.37 13.65
C VAL A 440 -12.98 -2.88 13.71
N CYS A 441 -13.39 -3.48 14.81
CA CYS A 441 -13.28 -4.93 14.97
C CYS A 441 -14.13 -5.68 13.94
N PRO A 442 -13.68 -6.82 13.44
CA PRO A 442 -14.42 -7.60 12.44
C PRO A 442 -15.85 -7.90 12.87
N GLY A 443 -16.81 -7.59 12.00
CA GLY A 443 -18.23 -7.91 12.16
C GLY A 443 -18.52 -9.35 11.72
N ASN A 444 -17.96 -10.33 12.39
CA ASN A 444 -18.10 -11.76 12.07
C ASN A 444 -18.66 -12.58 13.23
N GLN A 445 -19.20 -11.93 14.23
CA GLN A 445 -19.70 -12.61 15.41
C GLN A 445 -21.18 -12.90 15.28
N THR A 446 -21.57 -14.11 15.67
CA THR A 446 -22.97 -14.53 15.73
C THR A 446 -23.54 -14.20 17.09
N VAL A 447 -24.62 -13.43 17.12
CA VAL A 447 -25.39 -13.12 18.31
C VAL A 447 -26.83 -13.55 18.08
N ARG A 448 -27.30 -14.46 18.95
CA ARG A 448 -28.66 -15.00 18.92
C ARG A 448 -29.28 -14.95 20.29
N ILE A 449 -30.20 -14.05 20.46
CA ILE A 449 -31.00 -13.85 21.67
C ILE A 449 -32.45 -13.77 21.23
N ASP A 450 -33.28 -14.59 21.84
CA ASP A 450 -34.70 -14.56 21.66
C ASP A 450 -35.36 -14.78 23.02
N LYS A 451 -35.93 -13.72 23.57
CA LYS A 451 -36.64 -13.73 24.87
C LYS A 451 -38.14 -13.72 24.68
N THR A 452 -38.58 -13.62 23.43
CA THR A 452 -39.99 -13.57 23.08
C THR A 452 -40.55 -14.96 23.02
N LYS A 453 -41.65 -15.22 23.73
CA LYS A 453 -42.36 -16.49 23.67
C LYS A 453 -42.97 -16.69 22.30
N PRO A 454 -42.87 -17.90 21.75
CA PRO A 454 -43.63 -18.23 20.54
C PRO A 454 -45.13 -18.18 20.78
N GLY A 455 -45.89 -17.92 19.75
CA GLY A 455 -47.34 -18.07 19.74
C GLY A 455 -47.74 -19.52 19.45
N VAL A 456 -48.84 -19.94 20.02
CA VAL A 456 -49.46 -21.24 19.76
C VAL A 456 -50.91 -21.07 19.35
N SER A 457 -51.34 -21.78 18.37
CA SER A 457 -52.74 -21.98 18.06
C SER A 457 -53.03 -23.48 17.97
N ILE A 458 -54.19 -23.88 18.35
CA ILE A 458 -54.58 -25.30 18.35
C ILE A 458 -55.95 -25.41 17.70
N SER A 459 -56.12 -26.34 16.80
CA SER A 459 -57.41 -26.69 16.23
C SER A 459 -57.61 -28.21 16.32
N VAL A 460 -58.82 -28.60 16.52
CA VAL A 460 -59.22 -29.98 16.56
C VAL A 460 -60.26 -30.18 15.47
N ALA A 461 -59.88 -30.96 14.45
CA ALA A 461 -60.79 -31.28 13.41
C ALA A 461 -61.85 -32.29 13.85
N SER A 462 -63.10 -31.94 13.72
CA SER A 462 -64.18 -32.90 13.88
C SER A 462 -64.15 -33.86 12.66
N GLN A 463 -64.02 -35.13 12.94
CA GLN A 463 -64.27 -36.11 11.88
C GLN A 463 -65.78 -36.20 11.66
N ASN A 464 -66.21 -35.66 10.50
CA ASN A 464 -67.57 -35.78 9.95
C ASN A 464 -68.69 -35.95 10.99
N GLY A 465 -68.85 -34.93 11.78
CA GLY A 465 -70.07 -34.51 12.49
C GLY A 465 -70.88 -35.44 13.33
N SER A 466 -70.70 -36.74 13.27
CA SER A 466 -71.69 -37.63 13.87
C SER A 466 -71.14 -38.94 14.42
N TYR A 467 -69.84 -39.15 14.39
CA TYR A 467 -69.27 -40.43 14.83
C TYR A 467 -68.47 -40.32 16.11
N HIS A 468 -68.65 -41.31 16.95
CA HIS A 468 -67.77 -41.50 18.07
C HIS A 468 -66.38 -41.91 17.57
N THR A 469 -65.38 -41.10 17.85
CA THR A 469 -63.99 -41.44 17.60
C THR A 469 -63.22 -41.42 18.91
N THR A 470 -62.44 -42.47 19.20
CA THR A 470 -61.50 -42.53 20.34
C THR A 470 -60.29 -41.65 20.10
N THR A 471 -60.14 -41.09 18.91
CA THR A 471 -59.05 -40.21 18.50
C THR A 471 -59.60 -38.97 17.84
N ALA A 472 -58.98 -37.86 18.12
CA ALA A 472 -59.20 -36.58 17.45
C ALA A 472 -57.96 -36.15 16.67
N ASN A 473 -58.15 -35.52 15.52
CA ASN A 473 -57.05 -34.92 14.75
C ASN A 473 -56.76 -33.53 15.33
N VAL A 474 -55.68 -33.42 16.03
CA VAL A 474 -55.23 -32.16 16.62
C VAL A 474 -54.14 -31.56 15.76
N THR A 475 -54.31 -30.32 15.36
CA THR A 475 -53.30 -29.56 14.63
C THR A 475 -52.86 -28.38 15.49
N VAL A 476 -51.55 -28.23 15.63
CA VAL A 476 -50.92 -27.15 16.37
C VAL A 476 -50.29 -26.19 15.37
N GLY A 477 -50.80 -24.96 15.32
CA GLY A 477 -50.19 -23.87 14.60
C GLY A 477 -49.22 -23.09 15.51
N GLN A 478 -48.28 -22.42 14.92
CA GLN A 478 -47.30 -21.64 15.63
C GLN A 478 -47.04 -20.30 14.96
N SER A 479 -46.56 -19.38 15.71
CA SER A 479 -45.90 -18.16 15.24
C SER A 479 -44.67 -17.88 16.10
N ASP A 480 -43.61 -17.50 15.47
CA ASP A 480 -42.40 -17.05 16.12
C ASP A 480 -41.70 -16.05 15.21
N ASN A 481 -41.08 -15.06 15.80
CA ASN A 481 -40.51 -13.96 15.04
C ASN A 481 -39.00 -14.09 14.84
N LEU A 482 -38.32 -15.00 15.56
CA LEU A 482 -36.86 -14.95 15.56
C LEU A 482 -36.18 -16.34 15.58
N SER A 483 -36.27 -17.11 16.68
CA SER A 483 -35.54 -18.37 16.78
C SER A 483 -36.24 -19.55 16.11
N GLY A 484 -37.54 -19.41 15.90
CA GLY A 484 -38.39 -20.41 15.28
C GLY A 484 -38.80 -21.54 16.24
N VAL A 485 -40.01 -22.02 16.08
CA VAL A 485 -40.56 -23.14 16.90
C VAL A 485 -39.92 -24.45 16.46
N THR A 486 -39.35 -25.17 17.43
CA THR A 486 -38.68 -26.47 17.24
C THR A 486 -39.45 -27.63 17.89
N GLN A 487 -40.17 -27.37 18.95
CA GLN A 487 -40.87 -28.41 19.70
C GLN A 487 -42.30 -27.98 20.01
N MET A 488 -43.14 -28.97 20.19
CA MET A 488 -44.51 -28.79 20.69
C MET A 488 -44.87 -29.86 21.71
N CYS A 489 -45.87 -29.56 22.48
CA CYS A 489 -46.47 -30.49 23.42
C CYS A 489 -48.00 -30.40 23.29
N ILE A 490 -48.67 -31.51 23.41
CA ILE A 490 -50.14 -31.58 23.45
C ILE A 490 -50.54 -32.45 24.66
N LEU A 491 -51.34 -31.89 25.53
CA LEU A 491 -51.90 -32.60 26.69
C LEU A 491 -53.41 -32.62 26.60
N LEU A 492 -54.01 -33.69 27.11
CA LEU A 492 -55.44 -33.87 27.18
C LEU A 492 -55.98 -33.54 28.58
N ASN A 493 -56.89 -32.55 28.66
CA ASN A 493 -57.52 -32.12 29.91
C ASN A 493 -56.54 -31.69 31.01
N ASP A 494 -55.33 -31.31 30.62
CA ASP A 494 -54.26 -30.90 31.50
C ASP A 494 -53.60 -29.63 30.99
N ASN A 495 -53.73 -28.54 31.75
CA ASN A 495 -53.13 -27.22 31.42
C ASN A 495 -51.80 -26.96 32.14
N ASN A 496 -51.15 -28.01 32.57
CA ASN A 496 -49.85 -27.86 33.23
C ASN A 496 -48.70 -28.23 32.30
N VAL A 497 -47.96 -27.20 31.86
CA VAL A 497 -46.81 -27.32 30.97
C VAL A 497 -45.69 -28.21 31.54
N SER A 498 -45.61 -28.34 32.88
CA SER A 498 -44.59 -29.18 33.52
C SER A 498 -44.81 -30.68 33.24
N ASN A 499 -45.98 -31.06 32.82
CA ASN A 499 -46.32 -32.43 32.42
C ASN A 499 -46.04 -32.72 30.95
N CYS A 500 -45.45 -31.75 30.24
CA CYS A 500 -45.20 -31.87 28.81
C CYS A 500 -44.13 -32.89 28.47
N SER A 501 -44.45 -33.80 27.59
CA SER A 501 -43.51 -34.60 26.84
C SER A 501 -43.28 -33.92 25.47
N TRP A 502 -42.17 -33.18 25.40
CA TRP A 502 -41.86 -32.38 24.20
C TRP A 502 -41.51 -33.25 23.00
N GLN A 503 -42.06 -32.93 21.85
CA GLN A 503 -41.82 -33.59 20.55
C GLN A 503 -41.45 -32.54 19.52
N ASN A 504 -40.80 -32.96 18.43
CA ASN A 504 -40.49 -32.08 17.34
C ASN A 504 -41.79 -31.42 16.80
N TYR A 505 -41.73 -30.15 16.52
CA TYR A 505 -42.85 -29.41 15.98
C TYR A 505 -43.21 -29.93 14.58
N THR A 506 -44.53 -30.09 14.40
CA THR A 506 -45.15 -30.35 13.09
C THR A 506 -46.49 -29.65 12.99
N ASN A 507 -46.81 -29.08 11.84
CA ASN A 507 -48.12 -28.54 11.57
C ASN A 507 -49.10 -29.61 11.02
N ALA A 508 -48.66 -30.85 10.89
CA ALA A 508 -49.52 -31.95 10.48
C ALA A 508 -50.54 -32.33 11.58
N ALA A 509 -51.74 -32.66 11.15
CA ALA A 509 -52.74 -33.16 12.08
C ALA A 509 -52.27 -34.47 12.72
N GLN A 510 -52.34 -34.51 14.03
CA GLN A 510 -51.92 -35.66 14.85
C GLN A 510 -53.14 -36.34 15.44
N ALA A 511 -53.24 -37.64 15.22
CA ALA A 511 -54.27 -38.44 15.89
C ALA A 511 -53.95 -38.55 17.40
N ARG A 512 -54.79 -38.02 18.24
CA ARG A 512 -54.66 -38.02 19.70
C ARG A 512 -55.83 -38.74 20.35
N SER A 513 -55.52 -39.56 21.34
CA SER A 513 -56.57 -40.22 22.12
C SER A 513 -57.47 -39.20 22.80
N THR A 514 -58.75 -39.42 22.79
CA THR A 514 -59.72 -38.62 23.53
C THR A 514 -59.88 -39.10 24.95
N ASN A 515 -59.34 -40.28 25.32
CA ASN A 515 -59.53 -40.99 26.59
C ASN A 515 -61.03 -41.04 27.00
N ARG A 516 -61.92 -41.02 26.01
CA ARG A 516 -63.35 -41.14 26.20
C ARG A 516 -63.83 -42.47 25.63
N GLY A 517 -64.57 -43.16 26.46
CA GLY A 517 -65.22 -44.39 26.07
C GLY A 517 -66.55 -44.09 25.35
N TYR A 518 -67.42 -45.06 25.39
CA TYR A 518 -68.72 -45.06 24.71
C TYR A 518 -69.69 -43.95 25.14
N ASP A 519 -69.45 -43.35 26.31
CA ASP A 519 -70.39 -42.33 26.88
C ASP A 519 -70.25 -40.93 26.28
N GLY A 520 -69.25 -40.74 25.47
CA GLY A 520 -68.99 -39.43 24.82
C GLY A 520 -68.59 -38.35 25.81
N GLY A 521 -68.80 -37.09 25.44
CA GLY A 521 -68.52 -35.92 26.26
C GLY A 521 -67.44 -35.00 25.68
N SER A 522 -67.23 -33.88 26.29
CA SER A 522 -66.24 -32.89 25.84
C SER A 522 -64.86 -33.22 26.44
N VAL A 523 -63.81 -33.00 25.66
CA VAL A 523 -62.41 -33.04 26.07
C VAL A 523 -61.73 -31.78 25.60
N THR A 524 -60.74 -31.30 26.31
CA THR A 524 -59.97 -30.13 25.94
C THR A 524 -58.50 -30.51 25.74
N TYR A 525 -58.00 -30.24 24.58
CA TYR A 525 -56.55 -30.36 24.30
C TYR A 525 -55.89 -29.01 24.59
N TYR A 526 -54.80 -29.06 25.32
CA TYR A 526 -53.91 -27.94 25.56
C TYR A 526 -52.62 -28.18 24.76
N ALA A 527 -52.12 -27.12 24.16
CA ALA A 527 -50.86 -27.21 23.44
C ALA A 527 -49.94 -26.08 23.79
N TRP A 528 -48.68 -26.38 23.75
CA TRP A 528 -47.57 -25.41 23.89
C TRP A 528 -46.60 -25.64 22.74
N THR A 529 -45.95 -24.55 22.37
CA THR A 529 -44.83 -24.58 21.45
C THR A 529 -43.58 -24.11 22.20
N LYS A 530 -42.45 -24.64 21.81
CA LYS A 530 -41.15 -24.21 22.32
C LYS A 530 -40.27 -23.85 21.14
N ASP A 531 -39.66 -22.65 21.17
CA ASP A 531 -38.74 -22.18 20.18
C ASP A 531 -37.33 -22.77 20.32
N ALA A 532 -36.41 -22.41 19.43
CA ALA A 532 -35.02 -22.86 19.49
C ALA A 532 -34.23 -22.21 20.63
N ALA A 533 -34.66 -21.06 21.16
CA ALA A 533 -34.07 -20.40 22.31
C ALA A 533 -34.51 -21.04 23.63
N GLY A 534 -35.61 -21.82 23.62
CA GLY A 534 -36.16 -22.50 24.77
C GLY A 534 -37.32 -21.75 25.42
N ASN A 535 -37.82 -20.64 24.84
CA ASN A 535 -39.02 -20.00 25.35
C ASN A 535 -40.24 -20.90 25.08
N VAL A 536 -41.17 -20.89 26.00
CA VAL A 536 -42.38 -21.67 25.92
C VAL A 536 -43.57 -20.74 25.81
N SER A 537 -44.47 -21.04 24.88
CA SER A 537 -45.69 -20.27 24.65
C SER A 537 -46.60 -20.33 25.89
N ASP A 538 -47.56 -19.44 25.96
CA ASP A 538 -48.72 -19.61 26.78
C ASP A 538 -49.55 -20.81 26.26
N ALA A 539 -50.45 -21.33 27.05
CA ALA A 539 -51.29 -22.47 26.65
C ALA A 539 -52.28 -22.07 25.56
N GLY A 540 -52.24 -22.75 24.45
CA GLY A 540 -53.39 -22.79 23.50
C GLY A 540 -54.36 -23.88 23.92
N SER A 541 -55.64 -23.73 23.72
CA SER A 541 -56.62 -24.74 24.00
C SER A 541 -57.70 -24.85 22.91
N ALA A 542 -58.13 -26.09 22.68
CA ALA A 542 -59.27 -26.38 21.81
C ALA A 542 -60.04 -27.55 22.37
N SER A 543 -61.36 -27.36 22.43
CA SER A 543 -62.25 -28.39 22.88
C SER A 543 -62.80 -29.23 21.71
N TYR A 544 -62.92 -30.50 21.98
CA TYR A 544 -63.46 -31.47 21.05
C TYR A 544 -64.59 -32.22 21.71
N THR A 545 -65.71 -32.30 21.05
CA THR A 545 -66.88 -33.07 21.54
C THR A 545 -66.82 -34.48 20.98
N VAL A 546 -66.65 -35.46 21.85
CA VAL A 546 -66.75 -36.85 21.53
C VAL A 546 -68.20 -37.28 21.59
N TYR A 547 -68.71 -37.69 20.50
CA TYR A 547 -70.10 -38.17 20.45
C TYR A 547 -70.16 -39.62 20.97
N ARG A 548 -71.32 -40.05 21.42
CA ARG A 548 -71.52 -41.40 21.86
C ARG A 548 -71.22 -42.41 20.75
N GLN A 549 -70.62 -43.51 21.10
CA GLN A 549 -70.31 -44.54 20.10
C GLN A 549 -71.57 -45.23 19.62
N CYS A 550 -71.63 -45.40 18.32
CA CYS A 550 -72.60 -46.23 17.68
C CYS A 550 -72.24 -47.72 17.86
N SER A 551 -72.91 -48.42 18.76
CA SER A 551 -72.55 -49.81 19.12
C SER A 551 -73.26 -50.87 18.26
N THR A 552 -74.48 -50.57 17.85
CA THR A 552 -75.25 -51.39 16.91
C THR A 552 -75.84 -50.52 15.83
N THR A 553 -75.42 -50.72 14.57
CA THR A 553 -75.89 -49.89 13.46
C THR A 553 -76.60 -50.70 12.45
N TYR A 554 -77.59 -50.11 11.89
CA TYR A 554 -78.18 -50.57 10.58
C TYR A 554 -77.89 -49.49 9.52
N THR A 555 -77.80 -49.91 8.28
CA THR A 555 -77.59 -48.96 7.20
C THR A 555 -78.91 -48.70 6.49
N ASP A 556 -79.33 -47.43 6.51
CA ASP A 556 -80.44 -46.97 5.74
C ASP A 556 -79.92 -46.62 4.32
N TRP A 557 -80.18 -47.52 3.42
CA TRP A 557 -79.66 -47.44 2.07
C TRP A 557 -80.54 -46.55 1.18
N GLY A 558 -79.91 -45.60 0.51
CA GLY A 558 -80.52 -44.86 -0.58
C GLY A 558 -80.70 -45.74 -1.83
N GLY A 559 -81.39 -45.20 -2.80
CA GLY A 559 -81.50 -45.83 -4.08
C GLY A 559 -80.17 -46.04 -4.78
N TRP A 560 -80.10 -47.05 -5.60
CA TRP A 560 -78.98 -47.24 -6.47
C TRP A 560 -78.88 -46.08 -7.46
N GLY A 561 -77.67 -45.58 -7.63
CA GLY A 561 -77.35 -44.61 -8.67
C GLY A 561 -77.46 -45.19 -10.08
N SER A 562 -77.36 -44.37 -11.05
CA SER A 562 -77.31 -44.84 -12.45
C SER A 562 -76.08 -45.69 -12.72
N CYS A 563 -76.18 -46.62 -13.62
CA CYS A 563 -75.03 -47.39 -14.05
C CYS A 563 -73.95 -46.48 -14.63
N SER A 564 -72.71 -46.78 -14.36
CA SER A 564 -71.53 -45.92 -14.81
C SER A 564 -71.33 -45.94 -16.33
N THR A 565 -72.02 -46.83 -16.98
CA THR A 565 -72.06 -46.91 -18.48
C THR A 565 -73.49 -46.95 -18.97
N ASN A 566 -73.75 -46.29 -20.03
CA ASN A 566 -75.02 -46.34 -20.73
C ASN A 566 -75.02 -47.34 -21.93
N CYS A 567 -73.95 -48.11 -22.04
CA CYS A 567 -73.79 -49.18 -22.97
C CYS A 567 -72.88 -50.28 -22.43
N GLY A 568 -73.35 -51.47 -22.18
CA GLY A 568 -72.57 -52.59 -21.67
C GLY A 568 -72.55 -52.70 -20.16
N ASN A 569 -71.53 -53.42 -19.66
CA ASN A 569 -71.37 -53.66 -18.24
C ASN A 569 -70.68 -52.47 -17.55
N GLY A 570 -71.24 -51.97 -16.51
CA GLY A 570 -70.74 -50.92 -15.68
C GLY A 570 -70.86 -51.26 -14.19
N SER A 571 -70.72 -50.26 -13.39
CA SER A 571 -70.99 -50.34 -11.95
C SER A 571 -71.95 -49.24 -11.53
N GLN A 572 -72.78 -49.55 -10.61
CA GLN A 572 -73.68 -48.61 -9.94
C GLN A 572 -73.35 -48.63 -8.46
N SER A 573 -73.48 -47.52 -7.83
CA SER A 573 -73.23 -47.41 -6.42
C SER A 573 -74.43 -46.80 -5.70
N ARG A 574 -74.57 -47.17 -4.48
CA ARG A 574 -75.44 -46.48 -3.57
C ARG A 574 -74.79 -46.15 -2.30
N SER A 575 -75.13 -45.06 -1.69
CA SER A 575 -74.71 -44.68 -0.35
C SER A 575 -75.86 -44.94 0.61
N GLY A 576 -75.46 -45.26 1.83
CA GLY A 576 -76.39 -45.43 2.90
C GLY A 576 -75.90 -44.70 4.16
N THR A 577 -76.81 -44.32 4.96
CA THR A 577 -76.48 -43.72 6.30
C THR A 577 -76.50 -44.82 7.34
N LYS A 578 -75.44 -45.02 8.02
CA LYS A 578 -75.40 -45.90 9.20
C LYS A 578 -76.06 -45.19 10.38
N ILE A 579 -77.07 -45.79 10.89
CA ILE A 579 -77.90 -45.28 11.96
C ILE A 579 -77.72 -46.22 13.19
N ASP A 580 -77.40 -45.65 14.34
CA ASP A 580 -77.38 -46.42 15.57
C ASP A 580 -78.77 -46.90 15.87
N SER A 581 -78.90 -48.24 16.07
CA SER A 581 -80.15 -48.86 16.26
C SER A 581 -80.92 -48.42 17.51
N TYR A 582 -80.18 -47.99 18.50
CA TYR A 582 -80.71 -47.62 19.80
C TYR A 582 -80.91 -46.10 19.93
N LEU A 583 -79.83 -45.34 19.57
CA LEU A 583 -79.84 -43.88 19.71
C LEU A 583 -80.46 -43.15 18.54
N LYS A 584 -80.75 -43.84 17.42
CA LYS A 584 -81.26 -43.24 16.17
C LYS A 584 -80.41 -42.08 15.65
N ILE A 585 -79.14 -42.11 15.94
CA ILE A 585 -78.20 -41.07 15.49
C ILE A 585 -77.45 -41.54 14.27
N ASN A 586 -76.97 -40.59 13.48
CA ASN A 586 -76.16 -40.91 12.31
C ASN A 586 -74.78 -41.37 12.73
N CYS A 587 -74.37 -42.53 12.29
CA CYS A 587 -73.10 -43.20 12.65
C CYS A 587 -72.13 -43.27 11.45
N GLY A 588 -72.41 -42.56 10.38
CA GLY A 588 -71.59 -42.51 9.21
C GLY A 588 -72.28 -42.92 7.94
N SER A 589 -71.51 -43.02 6.92
CA SER A 589 -72.01 -43.48 5.62
C SER A 589 -71.41 -44.86 5.29
N ASP A 590 -72.11 -45.57 4.54
CA ASP A 590 -71.67 -46.83 3.89
C ASP A 590 -71.87 -46.69 2.39
N SER A 591 -71.11 -47.41 1.65
CA SER A 591 -71.27 -47.44 0.20
C SER A 591 -71.26 -48.87 -0.30
N GLN A 592 -72.06 -49.10 -1.22
CA GLN A 592 -72.15 -50.40 -1.88
C GLN A 592 -72.06 -50.22 -3.37
N SER A 593 -71.25 -51.04 -3.99
CA SER A 593 -71.16 -51.06 -5.46
C SER A 593 -71.57 -52.40 -6.00
N LEU A 594 -72.30 -52.39 -7.05
CA LEU A 594 -72.77 -53.59 -7.71
C LEU A 594 -72.56 -53.44 -9.22
N GLY A 595 -72.20 -54.53 -9.87
CA GLY A 595 -72.13 -54.54 -11.32
C GLY A 595 -73.56 -54.37 -11.93
N CYS A 596 -73.65 -53.56 -12.88
CA CYS A 596 -74.90 -53.33 -13.67
C CYS A 596 -74.59 -53.45 -15.15
N SER A 597 -75.64 -53.75 -15.89
CA SER A 597 -75.58 -53.73 -17.36
C SER A 597 -76.69 -52.80 -17.87
N ASP A 598 -76.31 -51.71 -18.50
CA ASP A 598 -77.26 -50.78 -19.09
C ASP A 598 -77.02 -50.73 -20.61
N ASN A 599 -78.03 -50.96 -21.33
CA ASN A 599 -78.03 -50.96 -22.81
C ASN A 599 -78.86 -49.81 -23.39
N SER A 600 -79.31 -48.89 -22.53
CA SER A 600 -80.22 -47.80 -22.96
C SER A 600 -79.54 -46.75 -23.84
N GLY A 601 -78.21 -46.70 -23.80
CA GLY A 601 -77.44 -45.79 -24.63
C GLY A 601 -76.56 -46.46 -25.68
N CYS A 602 -76.72 -47.75 -25.92
CA CYS A 602 -75.93 -48.40 -26.96
C CYS A 602 -76.39 -47.90 -28.32
N PRO A 603 -75.52 -47.39 -29.18
CA PRO A 603 -75.89 -47.08 -30.55
C PRO A 603 -76.29 -48.39 -31.24
N PRO A 604 -77.30 -48.35 -32.13
CA PRO A 604 -77.69 -49.53 -32.92
C PRO A 604 -76.48 -49.99 -33.74
N PRO A 605 -76.37 -51.31 -34.00
CA PRO A 605 -75.26 -51.82 -34.77
C PRO A 605 -75.37 -51.29 -36.20
N SER A 606 -74.65 -50.29 -36.56
CA SER A 606 -74.47 -49.81 -37.91
C SER A 606 -73.48 -50.71 -38.62
N GLY A 607 -74.02 -51.40 -39.60
CA GLY A 607 -73.25 -52.23 -40.51
C GLY A 607 -72.22 -51.44 -41.29
N GLY A 608 -71.14 -52.10 -41.49
CA GLY A 608 -69.99 -51.90 -42.30
C GLY A 608 -69.85 -50.70 -43.22
N GLY A 609 -68.79 -50.06 -43.13
CA GLY A 609 -68.32 -49.13 -44.15
C GLY A 609 -66.90 -48.70 -43.76
N GLY A 610 -65.94 -49.32 -44.40
CA GLY A 610 -64.55 -49.00 -44.22
C GLY A 610 -64.17 -47.58 -44.61
N GLY A 611 -63.28 -47.03 -43.92
CA GLY A 611 -62.64 -45.77 -44.21
C GLY A 611 -61.46 -45.64 -43.31
N SER A 612 -60.38 -46.17 -43.81
CA SER A 612 -59.10 -45.91 -43.26
C SER A 612 -58.76 -44.42 -43.38
N ASP A 613 -58.57 -43.75 -42.35
CA ASP A 613 -57.69 -42.62 -42.34
C ASP A 613 -56.95 -42.60 -41.00
N GLY A 614 -55.78 -43.21 -41.12
CA GLY A 614 -54.83 -43.17 -40.07
C GLY A 614 -54.22 -41.79 -39.95
N GLY A 615 -54.76 -41.03 -39.08
CA GLY A 615 -54.05 -39.88 -38.52
C GLY A 615 -53.44 -40.28 -37.16
N ASN A 616 -52.25 -40.70 -37.20
CA ASN A 616 -51.51 -40.88 -35.97
C ASN A 616 -51.29 -39.52 -35.30
N CYS A 617 -52.24 -39.12 -34.54
CA CYS A 617 -51.96 -38.02 -33.57
C CYS A 617 -51.21 -38.61 -32.43
N CYS A 618 -49.92 -38.30 -32.37
CA CYS A 618 -49.14 -38.62 -31.22
C CYS A 618 -49.56 -37.72 -30.04
N TRP A 619 -50.23 -38.30 -29.10
CA TRP A 619 -50.52 -37.64 -27.84
C TRP A 619 -49.42 -37.97 -26.89
N VAL A 620 -48.70 -36.90 -26.39
CA VAL A 620 -47.82 -37.03 -25.28
C VAL A 620 -48.65 -36.80 -24.02
N ASP A 621 -48.71 -37.82 -23.20
CA ASP A 621 -49.47 -37.77 -21.95
C ASP A 621 -48.72 -36.84 -20.94
N TRP A 622 -49.41 -35.82 -20.50
CA TRP A 622 -48.91 -34.86 -19.51
C TRP A 622 -48.96 -35.46 -18.10
N ASN A 623 -48.19 -36.49 -17.86
CA ASN A 623 -48.08 -37.01 -16.50
C ASN A 623 -46.94 -36.33 -15.77
N THR A 624 -47.27 -35.29 -15.04
CA THR A 624 -46.39 -34.69 -14.07
C THR A 624 -46.23 -35.63 -12.89
N THR A 625 -45.27 -36.51 -12.93
CA THR A 625 -44.81 -37.20 -11.73
C THR A 625 -43.85 -36.28 -11.01
N ALA A 626 -44.34 -35.64 -9.97
CA ALA A 626 -43.50 -34.94 -9.02
C ALA A 626 -42.62 -35.97 -8.30
N HIS A 627 -41.37 -36.12 -8.69
CA HIS A 627 -40.39 -36.80 -7.88
C HIS A 627 -39.86 -35.80 -6.84
N GLY A 628 -40.23 -36.04 -5.62
CA GLY A 628 -39.85 -35.19 -4.51
C GLY A 628 -38.35 -35.23 -4.24
N SER A 629 -37.73 -34.22 -4.58
CA SER A 629 -36.68 -33.44 -3.91
C SER A 629 -36.17 -32.40 -4.91
N CYS A 630 -36.13 -31.19 -4.46
CA CYS A 630 -35.80 -29.99 -5.25
C CYS A 630 -34.35 -29.92 -5.77
N THR A 631 -33.74 -31.01 -6.11
CA THR A 631 -32.40 -31.07 -6.71
C THR A 631 -32.39 -31.50 -8.16
N THR A 632 -33.57 -31.75 -8.74
CA THR A 632 -33.68 -32.22 -10.12
C THR A 632 -34.27 -31.13 -11.00
N ILE A 633 -33.61 -30.81 -12.07
CA ILE A 633 -34.11 -29.91 -13.10
C ILE A 633 -35.28 -30.66 -13.80
N LEU A 634 -36.48 -30.12 -13.67
CA LEU A 634 -37.64 -30.68 -14.38
C LEU A 634 -37.66 -30.09 -15.79
N CYS A 635 -37.37 -30.91 -16.78
CA CYS A 635 -37.51 -30.54 -18.18
C CYS A 635 -38.90 -30.97 -18.66
N VAL A 636 -39.72 -30.01 -19.02
CA VAL A 636 -41.03 -30.26 -19.59
C VAL A 636 -40.93 -30.06 -21.10
N VAL A 637 -41.25 -31.10 -21.84
CA VAL A 637 -41.34 -31.02 -23.30
C VAL A 637 -42.71 -30.46 -23.68
N ARG A 638 -42.73 -29.28 -24.30
CA ARG A 638 -43.95 -28.66 -24.80
C ARG A 638 -44.16 -29.04 -26.28
N PRO A 639 -45.27 -29.60 -26.66
CA PRO A 639 -45.55 -29.83 -28.06
C PRO A 639 -45.68 -28.48 -28.81
N PRO A 640 -45.31 -28.41 -30.07
CA PRO A 640 -45.49 -27.23 -30.88
C PRO A 640 -46.95 -26.84 -30.91
N SER A 641 -47.21 -25.54 -30.77
CA SER A 641 -48.57 -24.98 -30.82
C SER A 641 -49.35 -25.47 -32.06
N ALA A 642 -50.55 -25.92 -31.80
CA ALA A 642 -51.43 -26.50 -32.73
C ALA A 642 -51.49 -25.80 -34.10
N GLY A 643 -51.05 -26.51 -35.08
CA GLY A 643 -51.17 -26.17 -36.48
C GLY A 643 -51.01 -27.44 -37.28
N GLY A 644 -52.11 -28.13 -37.50
CA GLY A 644 -52.24 -29.15 -38.52
C GLY A 644 -51.56 -30.48 -38.30
N CYS A 645 -52.28 -31.51 -38.03
CA CYS A 645 -51.83 -32.90 -38.13
C CYS A 645 -51.41 -33.20 -39.57
N GLY A 646 -50.14 -33.24 -39.83
CA GLY A 646 -49.61 -33.56 -41.16
C GLY A 646 -48.07 -33.61 -41.11
N GLY A 647 -47.54 -34.72 -40.60
CA GLY A 647 -46.11 -34.95 -40.63
C GLY A 647 -45.67 -35.98 -39.59
N THR A 648 -44.78 -36.82 -39.97
CA THR A 648 -44.10 -37.79 -39.08
C THR A 648 -43.50 -37.08 -37.84
N CYS A 649 -43.81 -37.57 -36.65
CA CYS A 649 -43.26 -37.12 -35.42
C CYS A 649 -41.71 -37.24 -35.47
N GLY A 650 -41.01 -36.13 -35.73
CA GLY A 650 -39.56 -36.04 -35.66
C GLY A 650 -39.17 -35.27 -34.40
N TRP A 651 -38.13 -35.72 -33.75
CA TRP A 651 -37.58 -35.11 -32.51
C TRP A 651 -36.99 -33.70 -32.70
N GLY A 652 -37.30 -33.06 -33.86
CA GLY A 652 -36.69 -31.78 -34.24
C GLY A 652 -37.41 -30.51 -33.79
N ASP A 653 -38.68 -30.61 -33.39
CA ASP A 653 -39.53 -29.44 -33.14
C ASP A 653 -39.94 -29.25 -31.66
N GLU A 654 -39.24 -29.90 -30.77
CA GLU A 654 -39.50 -29.82 -29.32
C GLU A 654 -38.71 -28.70 -28.67
N GLN A 655 -39.39 -27.75 -28.06
CA GLN A 655 -38.75 -26.78 -27.17
C GLN A 655 -38.64 -27.37 -25.77
N LEU A 656 -37.41 -27.65 -25.36
CA LEU A 656 -37.09 -28.04 -23.98
C LEU A 656 -37.13 -26.81 -23.08
N VAL A 657 -38.10 -26.70 -22.21
CA VAL A 657 -38.18 -25.65 -21.21
C VAL A 657 -37.82 -26.25 -19.85
N CYS A 658 -36.64 -25.89 -19.33
CA CYS A 658 -36.18 -26.35 -18.04
C CYS A 658 -36.52 -25.32 -16.95
N TYR A 659 -37.20 -25.73 -15.92
CA TYR A 659 -37.46 -24.93 -14.74
C TYR A 659 -36.60 -25.45 -13.58
N SER A 660 -35.88 -24.54 -12.92
CA SER A 660 -35.24 -24.88 -11.67
C SER A 660 -36.18 -24.63 -10.52
N CYS A 661 -36.40 -25.63 -9.70
CA CYS A 661 -37.08 -25.43 -8.42
C CYS A 661 -36.11 -24.77 -7.45
N SER A 662 -36.47 -23.59 -6.93
CA SER A 662 -35.76 -22.92 -5.83
C SER A 662 -36.21 -23.45 -4.48
#